data_019345b16e1293e8056eaa35a4ef1d27
#
_entry.id   019345b16e1293e8056eaa35a4ef1d27
#
_cell.length_a   1.000
_cell.length_b   1.000
_cell.length_c   1.000
_cell.angle_alpha   90.00
_cell.angle_beta   90.00
_cell.angle_gamma   90.00
#
_symmetry.space_group_name_H-M   'P 1'
#
loop_
_entity.id
_entity.type
_entity.pdbx_description
1 polymer ?
#
loop_
_entity_poly.entity_id
_entity_poly.type
_entity_poly.pdbx_seq_one_letter_code
_entity_poly.pdbx_strand_id
1 'polypeptide(L)'
;GTTLGTVTDIDGNFVLKLTSSKATLEFKYLGYQDKTMKVTQKGNVDLGTIALSLDAKTLGDVVITSSIAVARKTPVAVTTLAPEFIEEKLGTQEFPEILKSTPGVYATKQGGAYGDSKINMRGFKSENIAVMVNGIPMNDMEWGGLYWSNWAGLSDVTRSMQTQRGLGASKVSAPSVGGSINIVTRTIDQKKGGSISYAMGNDGYNKLLFHVSTGMSKDGWALTLLGGKTWGDGYIQGTEFSAYNYFVNIAKRINDAHQISFTAFGSPQWHNQRSNKDGLSIKGWQAVKNYMGDKSPYRYNPTYGFGPNGERMSASHNEYHKPQLSLNHQWQINEKSSLSTAAYVSIGRGYGNAGQGYKKDANGTTYRNMWYGSYKGNLNTYFRNSDGTFAYDQIYDMNEASDNGSMMAMSKSINEHNWYGLLSTYTTKFGDYIDFYGGIDCRYYKGTHTNELSDLYGGKYFLDESREKVKAVNNALAGTPEYVKKKLQVGDVVYRDYDGYAMSEGVFAQAEYNKDKLSAFLAGSISNTGYWRYDRFYYDKQHAESETVNFIGYTVKGGANYNLNEYHNVFANVGYISRAPFFSGGAFLQSATSNATNPDAVNEKIFSFELGYGFRSPYFTANLNVYHTQWFDKTNAASVNIEDEKGNQVDRATINMQGVDATHQGIELDFVARPFRWLDINGMFSIGNWRWSSTPKGYFYNSLGQPLAYENGKFVEATGIMAPDHASVALDLDGVRVGGSAQTTASLGATAKISKALRVGFDCVFYGRNYSDWAIESSDLTYNINKTLVYDSPWRIPSAYVCDLNASYRFKIGGVNAILSGVVNNLFDQEYISDATDGSNHDWQTAYGIFYGFGRTYNLKLKLNF
;
A
#
# COMPACT_ATOMS: atom_id res chain seq x y z
N GLY A 1 36.70 -19.53 -25.89
CA GLY A 1 35.37 -19.94 -25.53
C GLY A 1 34.36 -19.54 -26.61
N THR A 2 33.23 -20.18 -26.66
CA THR A 2 32.12 -19.85 -27.54
C THR A 2 31.24 -18.82 -26.85
N THR A 3 30.47 -18.06 -27.63
CA THR A 3 29.44 -17.12 -27.13
C THR A 3 28.09 -17.80 -26.85
N LEU A 4 28.04 -19.15 -26.83
CA LEU A 4 26.86 -19.94 -26.52
C LEU A 4 26.59 -19.87 -25.04
N GLY A 5 25.42 -19.37 -24.66
CA GLY A 5 24.97 -19.28 -23.28
C GLY A 5 23.45 -19.32 -23.20
N THR A 6 22.94 -19.62 -22.02
CA THR A 6 21.54 -19.53 -21.64
C THR A 6 21.46 -18.97 -20.23
N VAL A 7 20.31 -18.47 -19.85
CA VAL A 7 20.01 -18.12 -18.46
C VAL A 7 19.01 -19.12 -17.90
N THR A 8 19.06 -19.35 -16.60
CA THR A 8 18.05 -20.13 -15.90
C THR A 8 16.71 -19.40 -15.90
N ASP A 9 15.62 -20.16 -15.87
CA ASP A 9 14.32 -19.63 -15.54
C ASP A 9 14.22 -19.32 -14.02
N ILE A 10 13.07 -18.83 -13.58
CA ILE A 10 12.82 -18.47 -12.19
C ILE A 10 12.98 -19.66 -11.21
N ASP A 11 12.80 -20.88 -11.70
CA ASP A 11 12.95 -22.12 -10.93
C ASP A 11 14.38 -22.68 -10.99
N GLY A 12 15.28 -21.97 -11.66
CA GLY A 12 16.69 -22.39 -11.82
C GLY A 12 16.91 -23.40 -12.93
N ASN A 13 15.91 -23.73 -13.77
CA ASN A 13 16.09 -24.67 -14.87
C ASN A 13 16.68 -23.98 -16.09
N PHE A 14 17.52 -24.69 -16.82
CA PHE A 14 18.09 -24.20 -18.08
C PHE A 14 18.15 -25.29 -19.13
N VAL A 15 18.13 -24.87 -20.37
CA VAL A 15 18.40 -25.72 -21.53
C VAL A 15 19.41 -25.02 -22.41
N LEU A 16 20.54 -25.69 -22.69
CA LEU A 16 21.58 -25.18 -23.55
C LEU A 16 21.85 -26.16 -24.70
N LYS A 17 21.67 -25.69 -25.94
CA LYS A 17 21.99 -26.50 -27.13
C LYS A 17 23.47 -26.32 -27.48
N LEU A 18 24.24 -27.38 -27.35
CA LEU A 18 25.65 -27.38 -27.68
C LEU A 18 25.86 -27.77 -29.15
N THR A 19 26.88 -27.19 -29.76
CA THR A 19 27.32 -27.48 -31.14
C THR A 19 28.37 -28.62 -31.23
N SER A 20 28.83 -29.08 -30.08
CA SER A 20 29.85 -30.15 -29.95
C SER A 20 29.42 -31.13 -28.87
N SER A 21 29.79 -32.42 -29.05
CA SER A 21 29.61 -33.47 -28.05
C SER A 21 30.57 -33.35 -26.87
N LYS A 22 31.55 -32.46 -26.93
CA LYS A 22 32.47 -32.13 -25.84
C LYS A 22 32.44 -30.65 -25.60
N ALA A 23 32.04 -30.26 -24.39
CA ALA A 23 31.99 -28.86 -23.98
C ALA A 23 32.36 -28.71 -22.50
N THR A 24 32.90 -27.57 -22.15
CA THR A 24 33.01 -27.15 -20.76
C THR A 24 31.93 -26.07 -20.53
N LEU A 25 30.99 -26.36 -19.65
CA LEU A 25 29.97 -25.43 -19.25
C LEU A 25 30.49 -24.65 -18.03
N GLU A 26 30.27 -23.38 -18.03
CA GLU A 26 30.56 -22.49 -16.90
C GLU A 26 29.22 -21.96 -16.35
N PHE A 27 28.97 -22.22 -15.08
CA PHE A 27 27.77 -21.77 -14.37
C PHE A 27 28.17 -20.59 -13.52
N LYS A 28 27.48 -19.47 -13.73
CA LYS A 28 27.70 -18.23 -12.99
C LYS A 28 26.38 -17.76 -12.41
N TYR A 29 26.38 -17.54 -11.15
CA TYR A 29 25.27 -16.88 -10.46
C TYR A 29 25.83 -15.91 -9.46
N LEU A 30 25.23 -14.76 -9.38
CA LEU A 30 25.70 -13.67 -8.54
C LEU A 30 25.69 -14.07 -7.06
N GLY A 31 26.80 -13.84 -6.36
CA GLY A 31 26.99 -14.26 -4.97
C GLY A 31 27.40 -15.72 -4.80
N TYR A 32 27.62 -16.44 -5.90
CA TYR A 32 28.08 -17.83 -5.88
C TYR A 32 29.40 -17.99 -6.64
N GLN A 33 30.19 -18.99 -6.24
CA GLN A 33 31.43 -19.34 -6.96
C GLN A 33 31.10 -19.90 -8.33
N ASP A 34 31.86 -19.46 -9.33
CA ASP A 34 31.78 -20.01 -10.68
C ASP A 34 32.05 -21.49 -10.66
N LYS A 35 31.18 -22.29 -11.22
CA LYS A 35 31.33 -23.74 -11.30
C LYS A 35 31.50 -24.17 -12.73
N THR A 36 32.51 -24.95 -13.00
CA THR A 36 32.74 -25.52 -14.32
C THR A 36 32.43 -27.01 -14.35
N MET A 37 31.79 -27.46 -15.44
CA MET A 37 31.47 -28.85 -15.65
C MET A 37 31.82 -29.27 -17.09
N LYS A 38 32.53 -30.39 -17.25
CA LYS A 38 32.81 -30.95 -18.59
C LYS A 38 31.68 -31.89 -18.99
N VAL A 39 31.12 -31.70 -20.17
CA VAL A 39 30.13 -32.57 -20.78
C VAL A 39 30.76 -33.23 -22.00
N THR A 40 30.70 -34.58 -22.06
CA THR A 40 31.35 -35.37 -23.09
C THR A 40 30.41 -36.38 -23.75
N GLN A 41 29.10 -36.18 -23.70
CA GLN A 41 28.11 -37.13 -24.23
C GLN A 41 27.42 -36.58 -25.47
N LYS A 42 26.91 -37.50 -26.32
CA LYS A 42 26.05 -37.18 -27.50
C LYS A 42 24.59 -37.29 -27.12
N GLY A 43 23.74 -36.40 -27.69
CA GLY A 43 22.31 -36.41 -27.46
C GLY A 43 21.87 -35.48 -26.31
N ASN A 44 20.65 -35.66 -25.82
CA ASN A 44 20.14 -34.94 -24.68
C ASN A 44 20.74 -35.49 -23.39
N VAL A 45 21.35 -34.61 -22.62
CA VAL A 45 22.01 -34.94 -21.35
C VAL A 45 21.30 -34.16 -20.27
N ASP A 46 20.78 -34.87 -19.30
CA ASP A 46 20.30 -34.26 -18.04
C ASP A 46 21.50 -34.16 -17.09
N LEU A 47 21.78 -32.91 -16.67
CA LEU A 47 22.92 -32.66 -15.76
C LEU A 47 22.50 -32.72 -14.29
N GLY A 48 21.22 -32.99 -14.03
CA GLY A 48 20.66 -32.96 -12.69
C GLY A 48 20.75 -31.59 -12.03
N THR A 49 20.66 -31.56 -10.74
CA THR A 49 20.77 -30.33 -9.93
C THR A 49 22.21 -29.90 -9.76
N ILE A 50 22.59 -28.76 -10.28
CA ILE A 50 23.90 -28.17 -10.15
C ILE A 50 23.91 -27.19 -9.00
N ALA A 51 24.34 -27.63 -7.82
CA ALA A 51 24.50 -26.76 -6.67
C ALA A 51 25.74 -25.88 -6.86
N LEU A 52 25.55 -24.57 -6.70
CA LEU A 52 26.62 -23.58 -6.61
C LEU A 52 26.92 -23.32 -5.15
N SER A 53 28.19 -23.18 -4.82
CA SER A 53 28.63 -22.77 -3.48
C SER A 53 28.58 -21.25 -3.37
N LEU A 54 28.14 -20.72 -2.23
CA LEU A 54 28.23 -19.30 -1.97
C LEU A 54 29.67 -18.82 -2.14
N ASP A 55 29.86 -17.74 -2.90
CA ASP A 55 31.17 -17.11 -2.98
C ASP A 55 31.38 -16.26 -1.72
N ALA A 56 32.16 -16.77 -0.79
CA ALA A 56 32.54 -16.02 0.42
C ALA A 56 33.32 -14.73 0.12
N LYS A 57 33.75 -14.53 -1.14
CA LYS A 57 34.41 -13.29 -1.60
C LYS A 57 33.40 -12.25 -2.11
N THR A 58 32.16 -12.65 -2.47
CA THR A 58 31.06 -11.75 -2.72
C THR A 58 30.19 -11.68 -1.47
N LEU A 59 30.47 -10.72 -0.61
CA LEU A 59 29.56 -10.31 0.46
C LEU A 59 28.22 -9.90 -0.20
N GLY A 60 27.31 -10.88 -0.34
CA GLY A 60 25.97 -10.62 -0.84
C GLY A 60 25.18 -9.78 0.16
N ASP A 61 24.21 -9.02 -0.30
CA ASP A 61 23.31 -8.24 0.54
C ASP A 61 22.51 -9.13 1.50
N VAL A 62 23.09 -9.50 2.64
CA VAL A 62 22.47 -10.41 3.63
C VAL A 62 21.21 -9.79 4.24
N VAL A 63 21.13 -8.47 4.35
CA VAL A 63 19.92 -7.77 4.82
C VAL A 63 18.74 -8.04 3.90
N ILE A 64 18.99 -8.10 2.59
CA ILE A 64 17.96 -8.36 1.56
C ILE A 64 17.46 -9.80 1.64
N THR A 65 18.38 -10.76 1.86
CA THR A 65 18.02 -12.19 1.89
C THR A 65 17.25 -12.60 3.14
N SER A 66 17.33 -11.84 4.23
CA SER A 66 16.67 -12.20 5.50
C SER A 66 15.14 -12.18 5.44
N SER A 67 14.56 -11.43 4.52
CA SER A 67 13.09 -11.34 4.34
C SER A 67 12.58 -12.08 3.11
N ILE A 68 13.45 -12.76 2.35
CA ILE A 68 13.09 -13.49 1.14
C ILE A 68 12.84 -14.96 1.46
N ALA A 69 11.69 -15.47 1.02
CA ALA A 69 11.37 -16.88 1.09
C ALA A 69 12.08 -17.64 -0.02
N VAL A 70 12.66 -18.78 0.31
CA VAL A 70 13.32 -19.69 -0.62
C VAL A 70 12.38 -20.86 -0.92
N ALA A 71 12.07 -21.05 -2.19
CA ALA A 71 11.20 -22.13 -2.63
C ALA A 71 11.72 -23.51 -2.16
N ARG A 72 10.78 -24.37 -1.69
CA ARG A 72 11.04 -25.71 -1.16
C ARG A 72 11.91 -25.77 0.11
N LYS A 73 12.20 -24.64 0.73
CA LYS A 73 12.85 -24.51 2.02
C LYS A 73 12.00 -23.73 3.00
N THR A 74 11.59 -22.54 2.61
CA THR A 74 10.74 -21.68 3.45
C THR A 74 9.29 -22.13 3.32
N PRO A 75 8.62 -22.55 4.41
CA PRO A 75 7.27 -23.08 4.37
C PRO A 75 6.22 -21.96 4.36
N VAL A 76 6.16 -21.18 3.29
CA VAL A 76 5.21 -20.06 3.11
C VAL A 76 4.68 -20.03 1.68
N ALA A 77 3.46 -19.52 1.51
CA ALA A 77 2.89 -19.26 0.20
C ALA A 77 3.54 -18.02 -0.42
N VAL A 78 4.26 -18.20 -1.51
CA VAL A 78 5.08 -17.13 -2.12
C VAL A 78 4.89 -17.06 -3.63
N THR A 79 4.90 -15.82 -4.14
CA THR A 79 4.97 -15.51 -5.57
C THR A 79 6.10 -14.52 -5.79
N THR A 80 7.00 -14.81 -6.73
CA THR A 80 8.12 -13.92 -7.06
C THR A 80 7.98 -13.42 -8.49
N LEU A 81 8.06 -12.11 -8.69
CA LEU A 81 8.03 -11.45 -9.98
C LEU A 81 9.43 -11.00 -10.37
N ALA A 82 9.87 -11.43 -11.56
CA ALA A 82 11.13 -10.99 -12.15
C ALA A 82 11.00 -9.57 -12.75
N PRO A 83 12.11 -8.82 -12.89
CA PRO A 83 12.08 -7.47 -13.44
C PRO A 83 11.56 -7.44 -14.89
N GLU A 84 11.86 -8.46 -15.69
CA GLU A 84 11.37 -8.57 -17.07
C GLU A 84 9.85 -8.67 -17.12
N PHE A 85 9.22 -9.40 -16.19
CA PHE A 85 7.76 -9.49 -16.08
C PHE A 85 7.14 -8.10 -15.79
N ILE A 86 7.73 -7.37 -14.84
CA ILE A 86 7.29 -6.01 -14.49
C ILE A 86 7.46 -5.08 -15.69
N GLU A 87 8.61 -5.13 -16.36
CA GLU A 87 8.92 -4.25 -17.49
C GLU A 87 8.03 -4.50 -18.72
N GLU A 88 7.68 -5.77 -18.99
CA GLU A 88 6.88 -6.17 -20.15
C GLU A 88 5.36 -5.97 -19.94
N LYS A 89 4.87 -6.03 -18.70
CA LYS A 89 3.40 -6.07 -18.42
C LYS A 89 2.85 -4.85 -17.69
N LEU A 90 3.67 -4.04 -17.03
CA LEU A 90 3.15 -2.92 -16.23
C LEU A 90 2.42 -1.86 -17.09
N GLY A 91 3.01 -1.45 -18.22
CA GLY A 91 2.41 -0.43 -19.10
C GLY A 91 2.20 0.90 -18.38
N THR A 92 0.97 1.41 -18.42
CA THR A 92 0.53 2.61 -17.70
C THR A 92 -0.06 2.32 -16.34
N GLN A 93 -0.10 1.05 -15.93
CA GLN A 93 -0.60 0.65 -14.61
C GLN A 93 0.35 1.11 -13.49
N GLU A 94 -0.20 1.26 -12.31
CA GLU A 94 0.59 1.53 -11.13
C GLU A 94 1.24 0.25 -10.59
N PHE A 95 2.32 0.42 -9.82
CA PHE A 95 3.15 -0.71 -9.39
C PHE A 95 2.39 -1.84 -8.67
N PRO A 96 1.42 -1.58 -7.77
CA PRO A 96 0.64 -2.64 -7.13
C PRO A 96 -0.19 -3.49 -8.09
N GLU A 97 -0.63 -2.92 -9.21
CA GLU A 97 -1.51 -3.61 -10.16
C GLU A 97 -0.81 -4.76 -10.89
N ILE A 98 0.53 -4.79 -10.89
CA ILE A 98 1.30 -5.92 -11.42
C ILE A 98 1.01 -7.21 -10.65
N LEU A 99 0.54 -7.11 -9.40
CA LEU A 99 0.21 -8.23 -8.54
C LEU A 99 -1.20 -8.80 -8.76
N LYS A 100 -2.01 -8.23 -9.66
CA LYS A 100 -3.41 -8.66 -9.90
C LYS A 100 -3.54 -10.12 -10.35
N SER A 101 -2.49 -10.73 -10.88
CA SER A 101 -2.41 -12.15 -11.21
C SER A 101 -1.79 -13.03 -10.10
N THR A 102 -1.61 -12.49 -8.89
CA THR A 102 -1.17 -13.24 -7.70
C THR A 102 -2.38 -13.77 -6.95
N PRO A 103 -2.41 -15.05 -6.53
CA PRO A 103 -3.54 -15.61 -5.79
C PRO A 103 -3.88 -14.81 -4.53
N GLY A 104 -5.17 -14.57 -4.31
CA GLY A 104 -5.67 -13.85 -3.12
C GLY A 104 -5.36 -12.36 -3.09
N VAL A 105 -4.80 -11.80 -4.15
CA VAL A 105 -4.54 -10.36 -4.28
C VAL A 105 -5.63 -9.69 -5.10
N TYR A 106 -6.09 -8.53 -4.61
CA TYR A 106 -7.02 -7.64 -5.30
C TYR A 106 -6.46 -6.23 -5.31
N ALA A 107 -6.21 -5.69 -6.50
CA ALA A 107 -5.67 -4.34 -6.70
C ALA A 107 -6.68 -3.47 -7.45
N THR A 108 -6.93 -2.25 -6.96
CA THR A 108 -7.84 -1.27 -7.56
C THR A 108 -7.23 0.12 -7.61
N LYS A 109 -7.85 1.03 -8.37
CA LYS A 109 -7.42 2.43 -8.50
C LYS A 109 -8.26 3.43 -7.71
N GLN A 110 -9.32 3.00 -7.03
CA GLN A 110 -10.26 3.91 -6.32
C GLN A 110 -10.70 5.11 -7.18
N GLY A 111 -10.36 6.34 -6.73
CA GLY A 111 -10.64 7.59 -7.43
C GLY A 111 -10.02 7.68 -8.82
N GLY A 112 -8.97 6.93 -9.10
CA GLY A 112 -8.34 6.81 -10.40
C GLY A 112 -7.29 7.88 -10.69
N ALA A 113 -6.83 8.64 -9.70
CA ALA A 113 -5.70 9.53 -9.83
C ALA A 113 -4.36 8.78 -9.76
N TYR A 114 -3.29 9.48 -10.09
CA TYR A 114 -1.93 8.95 -10.00
C TYR A 114 -1.57 8.58 -8.55
N GLY A 115 -1.20 7.33 -8.31
CA GLY A 115 -0.83 6.83 -6.99
C GLY A 115 -1.99 6.40 -6.10
N ASP A 116 -3.22 6.39 -6.60
CA ASP A 116 -4.42 5.99 -5.84
C ASP A 116 -4.58 4.47 -5.70
N SER A 117 -3.70 3.67 -6.31
CA SER A 117 -3.81 2.21 -6.25
C SER A 117 -3.84 1.70 -4.83
N LYS A 118 -4.80 0.83 -4.57
CA LYS A 118 -4.90 0.01 -3.36
C LYS A 118 -4.57 -1.44 -3.66
N ILE A 119 -4.05 -2.12 -2.66
CA ILE A 119 -3.86 -3.56 -2.69
C ILE A 119 -4.47 -4.20 -1.45
N ASN A 120 -5.22 -5.27 -1.67
CA ASN A 120 -5.72 -6.14 -0.62
C ASN A 120 -5.17 -7.55 -0.85
N MET A 121 -4.86 -8.25 0.23
CA MET A 121 -4.33 -9.62 0.18
C MET A 121 -5.11 -10.51 1.14
N ARG A 122 -5.74 -11.58 0.62
CA ARG A 122 -6.62 -12.46 1.39
C ARG A 122 -7.70 -11.72 2.19
N GLY A 123 -8.21 -10.60 1.62
CA GLY A 123 -9.20 -9.73 2.26
C GLY A 123 -8.64 -8.74 3.29
N PHE A 124 -7.36 -8.81 3.61
CA PHE A 124 -6.70 -7.80 4.44
C PHE A 124 -6.37 -6.57 3.60
N LYS A 125 -6.73 -5.40 4.11
CA LYS A 125 -6.45 -4.11 3.44
C LYS A 125 -4.98 -3.74 3.56
N SER A 126 -4.54 -2.78 2.77
CA SER A 126 -3.14 -2.35 2.62
C SER A 126 -2.44 -2.00 3.93
N GLU A 127 -3.15 -1.45 4.92
CA GLU A 127 -2.62 -1.17 6.26
C GLU A 127 -2.22 -2.43 7.06
N ASN A 128 -2.66 -3.59 6.61
CA ASN A 128 -2.34 -4.88 7.21
C ASN A 128 -1.37 -5.72 6.38
N ILE A 129 -0.78 -5.13 5.34
CA ILE A 129 0.21 -5.75 4.46
C ILE A 129 1.53 -5.02 4.66
N ALA A 130 2.57 -5.74 5.10
CA ALA A 130 3.90 -5.15 5.23
C ALA A 130 4.53 -4.96 3.85
N VAL A 131 4.97 -3.74 3.53
CA VAL A 131 5.75 -3.45 2.34
C VAL A 131 7.19 -3.16 2.76
N MET A 132 8.14 -3.89 2.21
CA MET A 132 9.55 -3.73 2.54
C MET A 132 10.36 -3.46 1.27
N VAL A 133 11.27 -2.50 1.35
CA VAL A 133 12.26 -2.23 0.31
C VAL A 133 13.65 -2.50 0.88
N ASN A 134 14.33 -3.48 0.31
CA ASN A 134 15.63 -3.95 0.82
C ASN A 134 15.60 -4.33 2.32
N GLY A 135 14.49 -4.94 2.77
CA GLY A 135 14.28 -5.33 4.15
C GLY A 135 13.83 -4.22 5.11
N ILE A 136 13.78 -2.96 4.65
CA ILE A 136 13.34 -1.81 5.45
C ILE A 136 11.81 -1.68 5.31
N PRO A 137 11.04 -1.69 6.41
CA PRO A 137 9.59 -1.50 6.40
C PRO A 137 9.22 -0.08 5.95
N MET A 138 8.25 0.03 5.03
CA MET A 138 7.82 1.28 4.40
C MET A 138 6.46 1.78 4.90
N ASN A 139 5.74 0.97 5.66
CA ASN A 139 4.42 1.33 6.18
C ASN A 139 4.49 2.47 7.19
N ASP A 140 3.55 3.38 7.09
CA ASP A 140 3.37 4.50 8.01
C ASP A 140 3.09 4.01 9.45
N MET A 141 3.68 4.66 10.45
CA MET A 141 3.56 4.22 11.84
C MET A 141 2.29 4.71 12.55
N GLU A 142 1.57 5.68 11.99
CA GLU A 142 0.32 6.17 12.57
C GLU A 142 -0.91 5.38 12.12
N TRP A 143 -0.97 4.98 10.83
CA TRP A 143 -2.14 4.32 10.28
C TRP A 143 -1.86 3.01 9.53
N GLY A 144 -0.58 2.63 9.42
CA GLY A 144 -0.16 1.34 8.88
C GLY A 144 -0.09 1.22 7.36
N GLY A 145 -0.62 2.16 6.61
CA GLY A 145 -0.70 2.07 5.15
C GLY A 145 0.47 2.69 4.40
N LEU A 146 0.33 2.73 3.09
CA LEU A 146 1.32 3.27 2.15
C LEU A 146 0.62 3.99 1.01
N TYR A 147 1.14 5.15 0.61
CA TYR A 147 0.73 5.86 -0.61
C TYR A 147 1.74 5.58 -1.73
N TRP A 148 1.31 4.87 -2.77
CA TRP A 148 2.18 4.42 -3.86
C TRP A 148 2.71 5.58 -4.72
N SER A 149 2.03 6.72 -4.77
CA SER A 149 2.51 7.94 -5.41
C SER A 149 3.88 8.40 -4.90
N ASN A 150 4.17 8.17 -3.62
CA ASN A 150 5.47 8.51 -3.02
C ASN A 150 6.62 7.62 -3.54
N TRP A 151 6.30 6.51 -4.17
CA TRP A 151 7.23 5.46 -4.59
C TRP A 151 7.08 5.10 -6.07
N ALA A 152 6.57 6.01 -6.88
CA ALA A 152 6.23 5.77 -8.28
C ALA A 152 7.38 5.25 -9.15
N GLY A 153 8.63 5.61 -8.83
CA GLY A 153 9.83 5.09 -9.50
C GLY A 153 10.31 3.72 -9.02
N LEU A 154 9.65 3.12 -8.06
CA LEU A 154 10.14 1.87 -7.46
C LEU A 154 10.14 0.71 -8.47
N SER A 155 9.16 0.66 -9.38
CA SER A 155 9.12 -0.34 -10.47
C SER A 155 10.37 -0.34 -11.36
N ASP A 156 10.98 0.82 -11.54
CA ASP A 156 12.11 1.01 -12.47
C ASP A 156 13.44 0.53 -11.88
N VAL A 157 13.53 0.51 -10.56
CA VAL A 157 14.72 0.06 -9.82
C VAL A 157 14.58 -1.34 -9.24
N THR A 158 13.40 -1.94 -9.34
CA THR A 158 13.12 -3.27 -8.80
C THR A 158 13.93 -4.33 -9.55
N ARG A 159 14.68 -5.13 -8.78
CA ARG A 159 15.35 -6.34 -9.22
C ARG A 159 14.47 -7.57 -9.08
N SER A 160 13.73 -7.65 -7.99
CA SER A 160 12.71 -8.66 -7.76
C SER A 160 11.66 -8.15 -6.80
N MET A 161 10.43 -8.62 -6.98
CA MET A 161 9.34 -8.42 -6.04
C MET A 161 8.84 -9.77 -5.60
N GLN A 162 8.83 -10.00 -4.30
CA GLN A 162 8.31 -11.21 -3.72
C GLN A 162 7.11 -10.91 -2.84
N THR A 163 5.99 -11.51 -3.16
CA THR A 163 4.76 -11.45 -2.37
C THR A 163 4.65 -12.71 -1.53
N GLN A 164 4.67 -12.57 -0.22
CA GLN A 164 4.47 -13.65 0.75
C GLN A 164 3.09 -13.47 1.37
N ARG A 165 2.24 -14.46 1.24
CA ARG A 165 0.86 -14.43 1.76
C ARG A 165 0.82 -15.03 3.17
N GLY A 166 -0.03 -14.46 4.04
CA GLY A 166 -0.16 -14.89 5.43
C GLY A 166 1.02 -14.46 6.32
N LEU A 167 1.48 -15.34 7.20
CA LEU A 167 2.49 -15.01 8.23
C LEU A 167 3.86 -14.60 7.71
N GLY A 168 4.15 -14.93 6.45
CA GLY A 168 5.42 -14.58 5.80
C GLY A 168 6.66 -15.15 6.48
N ALA A 169 7.82 -14.96 5.81
CA ALA A 169 9.13 -15.37 6.29
C ALA A 169 9.93 -14.20 6.91
N SER A 170 9.32 -13.03 7.08
CA SER A 170 10.01 -11.85 7.61
C SER A 170 10.64 -12.13 8.97
N LYS A 171 11.90 -11.78 9.11
CA LYS A 171 12.71 -11.93 10.33
C LYS A 171 12.76 -10.64 11.15
N VAL A 172 12.08 -9.57 10.70
CA VAL A 172 11.97 -8.31 11.43
C VAL A 172 10.82 -8.34 12.43
N SER A 173 10.87 -7.48 13.42
CA SER A 173 9.86 -7.41 14.49
C SER A 173 8.51 -6.84 14.03
N ALA A 174 8.44 -6.20 12.87
CA ALA A 174 7.21 -5.63 12.34
C ALA A 174 6.23 -6.73 11.88
N PRO A 175 5.09 -6.91 12.56
CA PRO A 175 4.15 -7.98 12.25
C PRO A 175 3.33 -7.65 11.00
N SER A 176 3.19 -8.62 10.11
CA SER A 176 2.31 -8.59 8.96
C SER A 176 1.14 -9.56 9.17
N VAL A 177 -0.07 -9.10 8.93
CA VAL A 177 -1.30 -9.91 9.11
C VAL A 177 -1.71 -10.58 7.80
N GLY A 178 -1.87 -9.80 6.74
CA GLY A 178 -2.31 -10.30 5.43
C GLY A 178 -1.19 -10.91 4.60
N GLY A 179 0.03 -10.50 4.86
CA GLY A 179 1.22 -10.91 4.13
C GLY A 179 2.21 -9.77 3.94
N SER A 180 3.27 -10.02 3.18
CA SER A 180 4.28 -9.01 2.89
C SER A 180 4.61 -8.92 1.40
N ILE A 181 4.99 -7.72 0.97
CA ILE A 181 5.56 -7.43 -0.34
C ILE A 181 6.99 -7.00 -0.13
N ASN A 182 7.93 -7.84 -0.56
CA ASN A 182 9.36 -7.61 -0.41
C ASN A 182 9.94 -7.19 -1.76
N ILE A 183 10.41 -5.96 -1.84
CA ILE A 183 10.98 -5.37 -3.04
C ILE A 183 12.48 -5.28 -2.85
N VAL A 184 13.21 -5.91 -3.76
CA VAL A 184 14.67 -5.84 -3.82
C VAL A 184 15.04 -4.92 -4.96
N THR A 185 15.80 -3.87 -4.67
CA THR A 185 16.27 -2.93 -5.69
C THR A 185 17.56 -3.40 -6.34
N ARG A 186 17.90 -2.77 -7.44
CA ARG A 186 19.17 -2.98 -8.14
C ARG A 186 20.30 -2.38 -7.31
N THR A 187 21.30 -3.18 -6.97
CA THR A 187 22.38 -2.79 -6.08
C THR A 187 23.77 -3.04 -6.71
N ILE A 188 24.75 -3.23 -5.88
CA ILE A 188 26.17 -3.45 -6.19
C ILE A 188 26.49 -4.50 -7.28
N ASP A 189 25.59 -5.44 -7.46
CA ASP A 189 25.74 -6.57 -8.39
C ASP A 189 25.33 -6.26 -9.84
N GLN A 190 24.92 -5.03 -10.12
CA GLN A 190 24.60 -4.61 -11.48
C GLN A 190 25.84 -4.67 -12.38
N LYS A 191 25.70 -5.25 -13.57
CA LYS A 191 26.73 -5.22 -14.58
C LYS A 191 26.93 -3.78 -15.06
N LYS A 192 28.17 -3.48 -15.51
CA LYS A 192 28.47 -2.23 -16.21
C LYS A 192 27.57 -2.07 -17.42
N GLY A 193 26.95 -0.92 -17.56
CA GLY A 193 26.08 -0.59 -18.69
C GLY A 193 25.03 0.47 -18.31
N GLY A 194 24.18 0.78 -19.25
CA GLY A 194 23.12 1.74 -19.04
C GLY A 194 21.96 1.55 -20.00
N SER A 195 20.91 2.31 -19.77
CA SER A 195 19.78 2.37 -20.69
C SER A 195 19.11 3.73 -20.66
N ILE A 196 18.51 4.08 -21.78
CA ILE A 196 17.57 5.19 -21.88
C ILE A 196 16.26 4.64 -22.45
N SER A 197 15.12 5.05 -21.92
CA SER A 197 13.82 4.65 -22.45
C SER A 197 12.85 5.81 -22.45
N TYR A 198 12.00 5.81 -23.46
CA TYR A 198 10.86 6.71 -23.56
C TYR A 198 9.60 5.92 -23.83
N ALA A 199 8.55 6.22 -23.09
CA ALA A 199 7.24 5.61 -23.24
C ALA A 199 6.18 6.68 -23.41
N MET A 200 5.18 6.39 -24.25
CA MET A 200 3.99 7.22 -24.45
C MET A 200 2.73 6.35 -24.36
N GLY A 201 1.61 6.96 -23.99
CA GLY A 201 0.32 6.29 -23.92
C GLY A 201 -0.85 7.24 -24.10
N ASN A 202 -2.05 6.73 -23.91
CA ASN A 202 -3.26 7.55 -23.94
C ASN A 202 -3.26 8.60 -22.82
N ASP A 203 -4.15 9.58 -22.92
CA ASP A 203 -4.35 10.66 -21.93
C ASP A 203 -3.05 11.43 -21.61
N GLY A 204 -2.23 11.70 -22.64
CA GLY A 204 -1.00 12.46 -22.49
C GLY A 204 0.08 11.77 -21.65
N TYR A 205 -0.04 10.45 -21.39
CA TYR A 205 0.96 9.72 -20.62
C TYR A 205 2.31 9.71 -21.32
N ASN A 206 3.33 10.12 -20.59
CA ASN A 206 4.72 10.11 -21.02
C ASN A 206 5.62 9.65 -19.88
N LYS A 207 6.68 8.90 -20.21
CA LYS A 207 7.71 8.51 -19.24
C LYS A 207 9.08 8.48 -19.91
N LEU A 208 10.00 9.27 -19.36
CA LEU A 208 11.42 9.27 -19.75
C LEU A 208 12.23 8.70 -18.59
N LEU A 209 13.09 7.74 -18.88
CA LEU A 209 13.92 7.08 -17.88
C LEU A 209 15.35 6.92 -18.38
N PHE A 210 16.29 7.21 -17.49
CA PHE A 210 17.73 7.02 -17.68
C PHE A 210 18.29 6.16 -16.55
N HIS A 211 19.11 5.17 -16.88
CA HIS A 211 19.78 4.29 -15.92
C HIS A 211 21.23 4.05 -16.35
N VAL A 212 22.14 4.06 -15.37
CA VAL A 212 23.54 3.69 -15.59
C VAL A 212 24.11 2.97 -14.38
N SER A 213 24.97 1.98 -14.62
CA SER A 213 25.75 1.30 -13.60
C SER A 213 27.21 1.15 -14.04
N THR A 214 28.13 1.40 -13.12
CA THR A 214 29.57 1.18 -13.36
C THR A 214 29.97 -0.29 -13.28
N GLY A 215 29.13 -1.13 -12.66
CA GLY A 215 29.55 -2.40 -12.14
C GLY A 215 30.57 -2.25 -11.00
N MET A 216 31.04 -3.35 -10.46
CA MET A 216 32.09 -3.37 -9.44
C MET A 216 33.45 -3.09 -10.08
N SER A 217 34.14 -2.04 -9.61
CA SER A 217 35.51 -1.73 -10.05
C SER A 217 36.52 -2.66 -9.37
N LYS A 218 37.75 -2.68 -9.88
CA LYS A 218 38.88 -3.42 -9.27
C LYS A 218 39.17 -2.95 -7.84
N ASP A 219 38.94 -1.70 -7.56
CA ASP A 219 39.13 -1.10 -6.24
C ASP A 219 37.93 -1.26 -5.32
N GLY A 220 36.93 -2.05 -5.72
CA GLY A 220 35.76 -2.40 -4.91
C GLY A 220 34.67 -1.31 -4.85
N TRP A 221 34.64 -0.36 -5.77
CA TRP A 221 33.57 0.63 -5.88
C TRP A 221 32.51 0.20 -6.90
N ALA A 222 31.26 0.44 -6.59
CA ALA A 222 30.14 0.33 -7.52
C ALA A 222 29.19 1.52 -7.37
N LEU A 223 28.69 2.02 -8.50
CA LEU A 223 27.72 3.10 -8.57
C LEU A 223 26.58 2.70 -9.51
N THR A 224 25.35 2.86 -9.04
CA THR A 224 24.14 2.74 -9.87
C THR A 224 23.31 3.99 -9.71
N LEU A 225 22.95 4.60 -10.83
CA LEU A 225 22.11 5.80 -10.91
C LEU A 225 20.90 5.52 -11.78
N LEU A 226 19.75 6.03 -11.36
CA LEU A 226 18.56 6.11 -12.20
C LEU A 226 17.89 7.47 -11.98
N GLY A 227 17.41 8.04 -13.06
CA GLY A 227 16.63 9.27 -13.05
C GLY A 227 15.54 9.22 -14.11
N GLY A 228 14.40 9.82 -13.83
CA GLY A 228 13.31 9.83 -14.77
C GLY A 228 12.21 10.82 -14.44
N LYS A 229 11.30 10.96 -15.37
CA LYS A 229 10.07 11.76 -15.24
C LYS A 229 8.91 11.01 -15.86
N THR A 230 7.77 11.01 -15.15
CA THR A 230 6.48 10.51 -15.65
C THR A 230 5.45 11.63 -15.53
N TRP A 231 4.68 11.89 -16.58
CA TRP A 231 3.68 12.94 -16.59
C TRP A 231 2.53 12.60 -17.53
N GLY A 232 1.39 13.24 -17.35
CA GLY A 232 0.22 13.06 -18.19
C GLY A 232 -1.00 13.84 -17.71
N ASP A 233 -2.07 13.79 -18.51
CA ASP A 233 -3.35 14.46 -18.20
C ASP A 233 -4.22 13.63 -17.25
N GLY A 234 -3.88 12.34 -17.10
CA GLY A 234 -4.66 11.39 -16.31
C GLY A 234 -5.89 10.83 -17.05
N TYR A 235 -6.24 9.58 -16.74
CA TYR A 235 -7.40 8.91 -17.33
C TYR A 235 -8.72 9.56 -16.91
N ILE A 236 -8.84 9.94 -15.65
CA ILE A 236 -9.99 10.64 -15.09
C ILE A 236 -9.89 12.13 -15.45
N GLN A 237 -11.02 12.75 -15.74
CA GLN A 237 -11.09 14.17 -16.07
C GLN A 237 -10.40 15.02 -14.99
N GLY A 238 -9.37 15.78 -15.41
CA GLY A 238 -8.67 16.71 -14.56
C GLY A 238 -7.80 16.13 -13.47
N THR A 239 -7.21 14.97 -13.73
CA THR A 239 -6.26 14.31 -12.82
C THR A 239 -4.84 14.33 -13.37
N GLU A 240 -4.43 15.50 -13.84
CA GLU A 240 -3.08 15.75 -14.34
C GLU A 240 -2.04 15.42 -13.25
N PHE A 241 -0.89 14.93 -13.69
CA PHE A 241 0.19 14.56 -12.77
C PHE A 241 1.58 14.80 -13.39
N SER A 242 2.54 14.99 -12.50
CA SER A 242 3.96 15.03 -12.84
C SER A 242 4.77 14.46 -11.68
N ALA A 243 5.58 13.46 -11.97
CA ALA A 243 6.43 12.79 -10.99
C ALA A 243 7.86 12.68 -11.53
N TYR A 244 8.84 13.02 -10.72
CA TYR A 244 10.25 12.71 -10.96
C TYR A 244 10.61 11.47 -10.15
N ASN A 245 11.55 10.69 -10.66
CA ASN A 245 12.08 9.51 -9.97
C ASN A 245 13.60 9.62 -9.93
N TYR A 246 14.19 9.30 -8.80
CA TYR A 246 15.61 9.14 -8.68
C TYR A 246 15.96 7.93 -7.79
N PHE A 247 17.08 7.32 -8.14
CA PHE A 247 17.70 6.26 -7.36
C PHE A 247 19.22 6.39 -7.48
N VAL A 248 19.88 6.30 -6.34
CA VAL A 248 21.33 6.32 -6.22
C VAL A 248 21.73 5.17 -5.31
N ASN A 249 22.62 4.31 -5.77
CA ASN A 249 23.29 3.33 -4.92
C ASN A 249 24.79 3.47 -5.11
N ILE A 250 25.51 3.71 -4.02
CA ILE A 250 26.97 3.77 -3.98
C ILE A 250 27.42 2.70 -3.01
N ALA A 251 28.31 1.82 -3.45
CA ALA A 251 28.80 0.75 -2.61
C ALA A 251 30.33 0.67 -2.68
N LYS A 252 30.91 0.28 -1.55
CA LYS A 252 32.35 0.05 -1.39
C LYS A 252 32.58 -1.28 -0.69
N ARG A 253 33.25 -2.18 -1.35
CA ARG A 253 33.91 -3.30 -0.69
C ARG A 253 35.23 -2.79 -0.13
N ILE A 254 35.30 -2.69 1.21
CA ILE A 254 36.49 -2.19 1.91
C ILE A 254 37.56 -3.28 1.90
N ASN A 255 37.18 -4.51 2.22
CA ASN A 255 37.98 -5.73 2.19
C ASN A 255 37.05 -6.95 2.12
N ASP A 256 37.58 -8.16 2.28
CA ASP A 256 36.78 -9.41 2.23
C ASP A 256 35.80 -9.55 3.40
N ALA A 257 35.98 -8.81 4.49
CA ALA A 257 35.11 -8.85 5.66
C ALA A 257 34.08 -7.70 5.72
N HIS A 258 34.37 -6.57 5.09
CA HIS A 258 33.54 -5.38 5.24
C HIS A 258 33.07 -4.78 3.91
N GLN A 259 31.78 -4.56 3.81
CA GLN A 259 31.14 -3.82 2.72
C GLN A 259 30.22 -2.76 3.27
N ILE A 260 30.23 -1.60 2.67
CA ILE A 260 29.29 -0.50 2.98
C ILE A 260 28.56 -0.11 1.70
N SER A 261 27.27 0.15 1.80
CA SER A 261 26.48 0.73 0.71
C SER A 261 25.55 1.83 1.21
N PHE A 262 25.47 2.88 0.43
CA PHE A 262 24.49 3.95 0.60
C PHE A 262 23.46 3.87 -0.51
N THR A 263 22.19 3.89 -0.16
CA THR A 263 21.08 3.91 -1.10
C THR A 263 20.18 5.10 -0.81
N ALA A 264 19.83 5.86 -1.84
CA ALA A 264 18.86 6.94 -1.76
C ALA A 264 17.88 6.82 -2.94
N PHE A 265 16.59 6.92 -2.66
CA PHE A 265 15.57 6.95 -3.71
C PHE A 265 14.36 7.77 -3.27
N GLY A 266 13.62 8.27 -4.24
CA GLY A 266 12.42 9.04 -4.00
C GLY A 266 11.73 9.43 -5.30
N SER A 267 10.53 9.98 -5.13
CA SER A 267 9.66 10.37 -6.23
C SER A 267 8.94 11.68 -5.89
N PRO A 268 9.63 12.85 -6.04
CA PRO A 268 8.94 14.13 -5.91
C PRO A 268 7.85 14.22 -6.98
N GLN A 269 6.61 14.45 -6.54
CA GLN A 269 5.46 14.42 -7.43
C GLN A 269 4.36 15.36 -7.00
N TRP A 270 3.54 15.77 -7.96
CA TRP A 270 2.24 16.36 -7.73
C TRP A 270 1.20 15.72 -8.66
N HIS A 271 -0.03 15.69 -8.20
CA HIS A 271 -1.15 15.24 -9.00
C HIS A 271 -2.46 15.83 -8.49
N ASN A 272 -3.40 16.01 -9.40
CA ASN A 272 -4.78 16.28 -9.07
C ASN A 272 -5.54 14.97 -8.94
N GLN A 273 -6.59 14.97 -8.11
CA GLN A 273 -7.33 13.77 -7.79
C GLN A 273 -8.83 13.94 -8.08
N ARG A 274 -9.51 12.83 -8.30
CA ARG A 274 -10.90 12.67 -7.97
C ARG A 274 -10.96 12.07 -6.57
N SER A 275 -11.55 12.80 -5.62
CA SER A 275 -11.61 12.35 -4.23
C SER A 275 -12.28 10.97 -4.12
N ASN A 276 -11.81 10.15 -3.18
CA ASN A 276 -12.47 8.88 -2.85
C ASN A 276 -13.91 9.07 -2.29
N LYS A 277 -14.28 10.30 -1.93
CA LYS A 277 -15.64 10.67 -1.52
C LYS A 277 -16.55 11.03 -2.71
N ASP A 278 -15.97 11.21 -3.89
CA ASP A 278 -16.67 11.62 -5.11
C ASP A 278 -17.13 10.44 -5.97
N GLY A 279 -17.10 9.22 -5.45
CA GLY A 279 -17.73 8.07 -6.08
C GLY A 279 -19.25 8.21 -6.06
N LEU A 280 -19.86 8.12 -7.25
CA LEU A 280 -21.31 8.29 -7.39
C LEU A 280 -22.05 6.96 -7.13
N SER A 281 -23.35 7.00 -6.94
CA SER A 281 -24.24 5.87 -7.08
C SER A 281 -24.40 5.48 -8.55
N ILE A 282 -24.98 4.31 -8.85
CA ILE A 282 -25.26 3.92 -10.24
C ILE A 282 -26.14 4.95 -10.95
N LYS A 283 -27.17 5.46 -10.26
CA LYS A 283 -28.03 6.56 -10.77
C LYS A 283 -27.22 7.85 -11.00
N GLY A 284 -26.31 8.16 -10.10
CA GLY A 284 -25.42 9.33 -10.24
C GLY A 284 -24.54 9.24 -11.48
N TRP A 285 -23.95 8.07 -11.76
CA TRP A 285 -23.15 7.86 -12.98
C TRP A 285 -23.99 7.96 -14.27
N GLN A 286 -25.24 7.52 -14.24
CA GLN A 286 -26.16 7.70 -15.36
C GLN A 286 -26.51 9.18 -15.61
N ALA A 287 -26.70 9.95 -14.53
CA ALA A 287 -27.03 11.37 -14.60
C ALA A 287 -25.92 12.22 -15.22
N VAL A 288 -24.64 11.88 -14.98
CA VAL A 288 -23.50 12.64 -15.51
C VAL A 288 -23.08 12.25 -16.94
N LYS A 289 -23.73 11.27 -17.54
CA LYS A 289 -23.37 10.77 -18.86
C LYS A 289 -23.30 11.90 -19.92
N ASN A 290 -24.25 12.82 -19.89
CA ASN A 290 -24.32 13.90 -20.87
C ASN A 290 -23.17 14.93 -20.73
N TYR A 291 -22.49 14.99 -19.57
CA TYR A 291 -21.36 15.90 -19.36
C TYR A 291 -20.06 15.42 -20.01
N MET A 292 -19.99 14.14 -20.39
CA MET A 292 -18.75 13.53 -20.90
C MET A 292 -18.72 13.39 -22.44
N GLY A 293 -19.83 13.72 -23.14
CA GLY A 293 -19.93 13.54 -24.59
C GLY A 293 -19.67 12.10 -25.03
N ASP A 294 -18.72 11.90 -25.92
CA ASP A 294 -18.34 10.55 -26.41
C ASP A 294 -17.41 9.78 -25.45
N LYS A 295 -16.95 10.40 -24.37
CA LYS A 295 -16.09 9.73 -23.38
C LYS A 295 -16.94 8.94 -22.39
N SER A 296 -16.36 7.89 -21.82
CA SER A 296 -17.01 7.12 -20.74
C SER A 296 -17.45 8.04 -19.58
N PRO A 297 -18.70 7.91 -19.09
CA PRO A 297 -19.18 8.71 -17.95
C PRO A 297 -18.35 8.47 -16.69
N TYR A 298 -17.72 7.32 -16.56
CA TYR A 298 -16.92 6.96 -15.39
C TYR A 298 -15.59 7.73 -15.28
N ARG A 299 -15.22 8.45 -16.33
CA ARG A 299 -14.10 9.41 -16.35
C ARG A 299 -14.47 10.78 -15.75
N TYR A 300 -15.74 11.04 -15.50
CA TYR A 300 -16.21 12.28 -14.93
C TYR A 300 -15.63 12.52 -13.52
N ASN A 301 -15.18 13.74 -13.28
CA ASN A 301 -14.69 14.19 -11.98
C ASN A 301 -15.61 15.31 -11.47
N PRO A 302 -16.38 15.06 -10.40
CA PRO A 302 -17.36 16.05 -9.89
C PRO A 302 -16.75 17.37 -9.41
N THR A 303 -15.44 17.43 -9.16
CA THR A 303 -14.75 18.66 -8.74
C THR A 303 -13.86 19.27 -9.83
N TYR A 304 -13.94 18.73 -11.05
CA TYR A 304 -13.29 19.34 -12.21
C TYR A 304 -13.94 20.66 -12.59
N GLY A 305 -13.18 21.75 -12.66
CA GLY A 305 -13.73 23.05 -13.02
C GLY A 305 -12.70 24.16 -13.15
N PHE A 306 -13.21 25.38 -13.29
CA PHE A 306 -12.44 26.56 -13.60
C PHE A 306 -12.79 27.73 -12.67
N GLY A 307 -11.82 28.58 -12.43
CA GLY A 307 -11.96 29.82 -11.71
C GLY A 307 -12.47 30.96 -12.58
N PRO A 308 -12.64 32.18 -12.00
CA PRO A 308 -13.26 33.31 -12.66
C PRO A 308 -12.51 33.80 -13.90
N ASN A 309 -11.21 33.56 -14.01
CA ASN A 309 -10.40 33.92 -15.18
C ASN A 309 -10.23 32.78 -16.18
N GLY A 310 -10.97 31.66 -16.01
CA GLY A 310 -10.85 30.47 -16.83
C GLY A 310 -9.65 29.60 -16.47
N GLU A 311 -8.96 29.88 -15.36
CA GLU A 311 -7.88 29.06 -14.85
C GLU A 311 -8.39 27.73 -14.29
N ARG A 312 -7.65 26.67 -14.55
CA ARG A 312 -7.95 25.34 -14.07
C ARG A 312 -7.75 25.28 -12.56
N MET A 313 -8.79 24.85 -11.83
CA MET A 313 -8.76 24.69 -10.38
C MET A 313 -9.03 23.23 -9.99
N SER A 314 -8.55 22.81 -8.83
CA SER A 314 -8.79 21.49 -8.27
C SER A 314 -9.01 21.58 -6.75
N ALA A 315 -10.15 21.09 -6.30
CA ALA A 315 -10.43 20.95 -4.88
C ALA A 315 -9.61 19.81 -4.23
N SER A 316 -9.12 18.87 -5.03
CA SER A 316 -8.34 17.73 -4.56
C SER A 316 -7.00 17.66 -5.30
N HIS A 317 -5.99 18.23 -4.69
CA HIS A 317 -4.60 18.27 -5.17
C HIS A 317 -3.69 17.62 -4.14
N ASN A 318 -2.62 17.01 -4.61
CA ASN A 318 -1.63 16.34 -3.76
C ASN A 318 -0.23 16.62 -4.28
N GLU A 319 0.69 17.01 -3.38
CA GLU A 319 2.09 17.26 -3.70
C GLU A 319 2.97 16.70 -2.57
N TYR A 320 3.83 15.73 -2.91
CA TYR A 320 4.68 15.07 -1.93
C TYR A 320 6.06 14.74 -2.46
N HIS A 321 7.02 14.79 -1.55
CA HIS A 321 8.34 14.18 -1.70
C HIS A 321 8.70 13.44 -0.41
N LYS A 322 8.86 12.12 -0.53
CA LYS A 322 9.16 11.21 0.58
C LYS A 322 10.43 10.41 0.27
N PRO A 323 11.64 11.02 0.36
CA PRO A 323 12.89 10.31 0.12
C PRO A 323 13.14 9.24 1.18
N GLN A 324 13.74 8.15 0.75
CA GLN A 324 14.27 7.10 1.61
C GLN A 324 15.78 7.02 1.41
N LEU A 325 16.52 7.14 2.50
CA LEU A 325 17.98 7.01 2.51
C LEU A 325 18.36 5.88 3.46
N SER A 326 19.32 5.07 3.08
CA SER A 326 19.84 4.02 3.94
C SER A 326 21.35 3.86 3.81
N LEU A 327 21.99 3.61 4.92
CA LEU A 327 23.39 3.22 5.02
C LEU A 327 23.43 1.79 5.54
N ASN A 328 23.96 0.89 4.71
CA ASN A 328 24.03 -0.53 5.04
C ASN A 328 25.49 -0.93 5.23
N HIS A 329 25.77 -1.61 6.33
CA HIS A 329 27.07 -2.21 6.61
C HIS A 329 26.93 -3.73 6.74
N GLN A 330 27.73 -4.44 5.98
CA GLN A 330 27.85 -5.89 6.03
C GLN A 330 29.23 -6.24 6.60
N TRP A 331 29.21 -7.00 7.66
CA TRP A 331 30.43 -7.52 8.30
C TRP A 331 30.42 -9.04 8.35
N GLN A 332 31.32 -9.67 7.59
CA GLN A 332 31.61 -11.09 7.70
C GLN A 332 32.61 -11.30 8.83
N ILE A 333 32.14 -11.70 10.00
CA ILE A 333 32.94 -11.82 11.23
C ILE A 333 33.90 -13.03 11.10
N ASN A 334 33.39 -14.14 10.57
CA ASN A 334 34.14 -15.35 10.24
C ASN A 334 33.35 -16.16 9.19
N GLU A 335 33.81 -17.34 8.82
CA GLU A 335 33.19 -18.21 7.80
C GLU A 335 31.71 -18.56 8.10
N LYS A 336 31.31 -18.60 9.37
CA LYS A 336 29.97 -18.99 9.81
C LYS A 336 29.09 -17.85 10.29
N SER A 337 29.69 -16.70 10.59
CA SER A 337 28.98 -15.61 11.26
C SER A 337 29.09 -14.28 10.53
N SER A 338 27.99 -13.56 10.43
CA SER A 338 27.95 -12.22 9.86
C SER A 338 27.04 -11.29 10.66
N LEU A 339 27.31 -9.99 10.57
CA LEU A 339 26.45 -8.92 11.10
C LEU A 339 26.07 -7.97 9.98
N SER A 340 24.79 -7.75 9.84
CA SER A 340 24.21 -6.87 8.84
C SER A 340 23.47 -5.74 9.55
N THR A 341 23.86 -4.50 9.30
CA THR A 341 23.26 -3.33 9.94
C THR A 341 22.81 -2.33 8.90
N ALA A 342 21.55 -1.90 8.98
CA ALA A 342 20.96 -0.84 8.16
C ALA A 342 20.50 0.30 9.06
N ALA A 343 21.08 1.48 8.89
CA ALA A 343 20.55 2.73 9.43
C ALA A 343 19.82 3.46 8.30
N TYR A 344 18.62 3.93 8.56
CA TYR A 344 17.82 4.58 7.54
C TYR A 344 17.06 5.80 8.04
N VAL A 345 16.74 6.69 7.10
CA VAL A 345 15.98 7.91 7.36
C VAL A 345 15.05 8.20 6.18
N SER A 346 13.84 8.66 6.50
CA SER A 346 12.92 9.24 5.54
C SER A 346 12.43 10.59 6.06
N ILE A 347 12.55 11.63 5.23
CA ILE A 347 12.13 13.00 5.56
C ILE A 347 11.07 13.40 4.54
N GLY A 348 9.80 13.08 4.86
CA GLY A 348 8.66 13.37 3.98
C GLY A 348 8.18 14.81 4.14
N ARG A 349 7.92 15.48 3.03
CA ARG A 349 7.35 16.82 2.97
C ARG A 349 6.26 16.84 1.90
N GLY A 350 5.13 17.44 2.25
CA GLY A 350 4.07 17.59 1.28
C GLY A 350 2.71 17.89 1.90
N TYR A 351 1.74 18.08 1.02
CA TYR A 351 0.38 18.45 1.39
C TYR A 351 -0.63 17.94 0.37
N GLY A 352 -1.88 17.91 0.79
CA GLY A 352 -3.04 17.82 -0.08
C GLY A 352 -3.97 19.01 0.16
N ASN A 353 -4.83 19.34 -0.81
CA ASN A 353 -5.86 20.35 -0.61
C ASN A 353 -6.92 19.86 0.39
N ALA A 354 -7.36 20.74 1.26
CA ALA A 354 -8.43 20.50 2.23
C ALA A 354 -9.34 21.73 2.31
N GLY A 355 -10.54 21.61 1.80
CA GLY A 355 -11.55 22.68 1.82
C GLY A 355 -12.05 22.97 3.22
N GLN A 356 -12.23 24.25 3.53
CA GLN A 356 -12.71 24.78 4.80
C GLN A 356 -14.03 25.51 4.58
N GLY A 357 -14.81 25.63 5.65
CA GLY A 357 -16.02 26.41 5.66
C GLY A 357 -17.28 25.70 5.13
N TYR A 358 -18.30 26.47 4.81
CA TYR A 358 -19.63 25.99 4.44
C TYR A 358 -20.37 27.03 3.59
N LYS A 359 -21.47 26.61 2.96
CA LYS A 359 -22.45 27.51 2.32
C LYS A 359 -23.66 27.69 3.23
N LYS A 360 -24.19 28.91 3.32
CA LYS A 360 -25.52 29.16 3.88
C LYS A 360 -26.49 29.60 2.77
N ASP A 361 -27.72 29.10 2.81
CA ASP A 361 -28.78 29.59 1.94
C ASP A 361 -29.47 30.84 2.53
N ALA A 362 -30.42 31.40 1.78
CA ALA A 362 -31.17 32.59 2.20
C ALA A 362 -31.98 32.38 3.50
N ASN A 363 -32.28 31.14 3.85
CA ASN A 363 -33.04 30.79 5.07
C ASN A 363 -32.07 30.51 6.26
N GLY A 364 -30.75 30.64 6.05
CA GLY A 364 -29.74 30.38 7.07
C GLY A 364 -29.36 28.91 7.22
N THR A 365 -29.87 28.04 6.37
CA THR A 365 -29.49 26.60 6.39
C THR A 365 -28.06 26.43 5.99
N THR A 366 -27.29 25.70 6.82
CA THR A 366 -25.86 25.46 6.61
C THR A 366 -25.62 24.16 5.81
N TYR A 367 -24.92 24.31 4.71
CA TYR A 367 -24.49 23.19 3.86
C TYR A 367 -23.00 22.99 4.02
N ARG A 368 -22.64 21.89 4.67
CA ARG A 368 -21.23 21.48 4.87
C ARG A 368 -20.75 20.57 3.74
N ASN A 369 -19.48 20.33 3.66
CA ASN A 369 -18.83 19.43 2.68
C ASN A 369 -19.04 19.84 1.20
N MET A 370 -19.26 21.11 0.93
CA MET A 370 -19.50 21.62 -0.42
C MET A 370 -18.26 21.56 -1.32
N TRP A 371 -17.08 21.32 -0.75
CA TRP A 371 -15.84 21.06 -1.49
C TRP A 371 -15.79 19.69 -2.15
N TYR A 372 -16.66 18.75 -1.76
CA TYR A 372 -16.82 17.48 -2.45
C TYR A 372 -17.85 17.63 -3.56
N GLY A 373 -17.55 17.03 -4.70
CA GLY A 373 -18.43 17.07 -5.85
C GLY A 373 -19.67 16.19 -5.72
N SER A 374 -19.68 15.30 -4.69
CA SER A 374 -20.82 14.45 -4.37
C SER A 374 -20.94 14.20 -2.86
N TYR A 375 -22.10 13.74 -2.45
CA TYR A 375 -22.35 13.28 -1.10
C TYR A 375 -23.17 11.98 -1.13
N LYS A 376 -22.65 10.92 -0.54
CA LYS A 376 -23.27 9.57 -0.52
C LYS A 376 -23.80 9.17 -1.91
N GLY A 377 -22.95 9.29 -2.92
CA GLY A 377 -23.25 8.90 -4.29
C GLY A 377 -24.16 9.83 -5.09
N ASN A 378 -24.67 10.89 -4.48
CA ASN A 378 -25.47 11.90 -5.17
C ASN A 378 -24.58 13.07 -5.60
N LEU A 379 -24.69 13.45 -6.86
CA LEU A 379 -23.97 14.60 -7.40
C LEU A 379 -24.38 15.87 -6.63
N ASN A 380 -23.39 16.63 -6.16
CA ASN A 380 -23.63 17.94 -5.61
C ASN A 380 -24.00 18.92 -6.73
N THR A 381 -25.22 19.46 -6.68
CA THR A 381 -25.77 20.41 -7.66
C THR A 381 -25.43 21.86 -7.35
N TYR A 382 -24.97 22.15 -6.12
CA TYR A 382 -24.42 23.46 -5.80
C TYR A 382 -23.09 23.65 -6.48
N PHE A 383 -22.75 24.88 -6.86
CA PHE A 383 -21.49 25.17 -7.56
C PHE A 383 -21.28 24.28 -8.79
N ARG A 384 -22.34 24.08 -9.58
CA ARG A 384 -22.32 23.23 -10.77
C ARG A 384 -22.79 24.03 -11.99
N ASN A 385 -21.93 24.09 -13.01
CA ASN A 385 -22.27 24.67 -14.31
C ASN A 385 -23.15 23.70 -15.12
N SER A 386 -23.81 24.24 -16.13
CA SER A 386 -24.70 23.48 -17.04
C SER A 386 -23.96 22.41 -17.85
N ASP A 387 -22.64 22.56 -18.07
CA ASP A 387 -21.77 21.59 -18.72
C ASP A 387 -21.24 20.52 -17.76
N GLY A 388 -21.63 20.57 -16.49
CA GLY A 388 -21.21 19.63 -15.45
C GLY A 388 -19.91 19.98 -14.76
N THR A 389 -19.23 21.05 -15.12
CA THR A 389 -18.01 21.50 -14.43
C THR A 389 -18.33 22.10 -13.06
N PHE A 390 -17.39 21.97 -12.11
CA PHE A 390 -17.52 22.60 -10.80
C PHE A 390 -17.26 24.10 -10.92
N ALA A 391 -18.21 24.91 -10.44
CA ALA A 391 -18.21 26.37 -10.59
C ALA A 391 -17.45 27.06 -9.45
N TYR A 392 -16.12 27.07 -9.52
CA TYR A 392 -15.28 27.77 -8.55
C TYR A 392 -15.54 29.29 -8.55
N ASP A 393 -15.86 29.87 -9.69
CA ASP A 393 -16.26 31.28 -9.85
C ASP A 393 -17.43 31.67 -8.92
N GLN A 394 -18.43 30.82 -8.77
CA GLN A 394 -19.55 31.05 -7.86
C GLN A 394 -19.12 31.08 -6.37
N ILE A 395 -18.05 30.43 -6.02
CA ILE A 395 -17.47 30.50 -4.66
C ILE A 395 -16.86 31.91 -4.46
N TYR A 396 -16.17 32.43 -5.48
CA TYR A 396 -15.63 33.78 -5.47
C TYR A 396 -16.76 34.80 -5.30
N ASP A 397 -17.81 34.72 -6.12
CA ASP A 397 -18.98 35.61 -6.03
C ASP A 397 -19.63 35.58 -4.63
N MET A 398 -19.79 34.37 -4.06
CA MET A 398 -20.34 34.19 -2.72
C MET A 398 -19.49 34.85 -1.65
N ASN A 399 -18.17 34.65 -1.72
CA ASN A 399 -17.24 35.18 -0.71
C ASN A 399 -17.08 36.71 -0.82
N GLU A 400 -17.02 37.24 -2.04
CA GLU A 400 -16.94 38.70 -2.27
C GLU A 400 -18.18 39.44 -1.79
N ALA A 401 -19.35 38.81 -1.93
CA ALA A 401 -20.63 39.36 -1.44
C ALA A 401 -20.79 39.22 0.10
N SER A 402 -19.91 38.51 0.78
CA SER A 402 -20.02 38.25 2.21
C SER A 402 -19.38 39.35 3.05
N ASP A 403 -20.14 39.97 3.95
CA ASP A 403 -19.63 40.93 4.94
C ASP A 403 -18.82 40.25 6.06
N ASN A 404 -18.94 38.92 6.22
CA ASN A 404 -18.33 38.13 7.28
C ASN A 404 -17.09 37.40 6.84
N GLY A 405 -16.44 37.84 5.75
CA GLY A 405 -15.28 37.18 5.17
C GLY A 405 -15.65 35.96 4.32
N SER A 406 -14.66 35.14 3.96
CA SER A 406 -14.90 33.94 3.14
C SER A 406 -15.76 32.92 3.88
N MET A 407 -16.81 32.48 3.24
CA MET A 407 -17.64 31.37 3.73
C MET A 407 -17.00 30.02 3.41
N MET A 408 -16.28 29.94 2.29
CA MET A 408 -15.51 28.78 1.88
C MET A 408 -14.08 29.21 1.50
N ALA A 409 -13.11 28.50 2.00
CA ALA A 409 -11.68 28.75 1.75
C ALA A 409 -10.96 27.42 1.51
N MET A 410 -9.79 27.47 0.92
CA MET A 410 -8.92 26.30 0.76
C MET A 410 -7.76 26.36 1.74
N SER A 411 -7.39 25.21 2.30
CA SER A 411 -6.17 25.03 3.05
C SER A 411 -5.29 23.92 2.46
N LYS A 412 -4.01 24.00 2.76
CA LYS A 412 -3.08 22.89 2.59
C LYS A 412 -3.16 22.01 3.83
N SER A 413 -3.57 20.76 3.70
CA SER A 413 -3.40 19.73 4.71
C SER A 413 -1.97 19.21 4.60
N ILE A 414 -1.06 19.84 5.33
CA ILE A 414 0.35 19.51 5.38
C ILE A 414 0.51 18.28 6.26
N ASN A 415 1.14 17.24 5.71
CA ASN A 415 1.43 16.00 6.42
C ASN A 415 2.89 15.65 6.17
N GLU A 416 3.74 16.11 7.06
CA GLU A 416 5.18 15.87 7.00
C GLU A 416 5.58 14.76 7.96
N HIS A 417 6.71 14.11 7.70
CA HIS A 417 7.28 13.20 8.68
C HIS A 417 8.80 13.22 8.70
N ASN A 418 9.32 12.90 9.87
CA ASN A 418 10.70 12.52 10.07
C ASN A 418 10.72 11.10 10.64
N TRP A 419 11.40 10.21 9.95
CA TRP A 419 11.40 8.79 10.26
C TRP A 419 12.84 8.29 10.29
N TYR A 420 13.24 7.69 11.40
CA TYR A 420 14.58 7.15 11.62
C TYR A 420 14.48 5.69 12.04
N GLY A 421 15.39 4.87 11.57
CA GLY A 421 15.40 3.48 11.98
C GLY A 421 16.78 2.84 11.96
N LEU A 422 16.89 1.81 12.76
CA LEU A 422 18.07 0.93 12.85
C LEU A 422 17.60 -0.51 12.87
N LEU A 423 18.04 -1.27 11.88
CA LEU A 423 17.84 -2.71 11.81
C LEU A 423 19.21 -3.37 11.82
N SER A 424 19.47 -4.26 12.77
CA SER A 424 20.72 -5.01 12.83
C SER A 424 20.43 -6.49 13.04
N THR A 425 21.02 -7.34 12.19
CA THR A 425 20.81 -8.80 12.20
C THR A 425 22.13 -9.52 12.27
N TYR A 426 22.33 -10.28 13.32
CA TYR A 426 23.40 -11.24 13.45
C TYR A 426 22.95 -12.59 12.91
N THR A 427 23.78 -13.19 12.06
CA THR A 427 23.53 -14.50 11.46
C THR A 427 24.70 -15.41 11.81
N THR A 428 24.42 -16.65 12.23
CA THR A 428 25.47 -17.66 12.46
C THR A 428 24.95 -19.06 12.17
N LYS A 429 25.87 -19.98 11.95
CA LYS A 429 25.60 -21.41 11.77
C LYS A 429 26.02 -22.21 12.98
N PHE A 430 25.08 -23.00 13.52
CA PHE A 430 25.36 -24.01 14.53
C PHE A 430 25.47 -25.39 13.88
N GLY A 431 26.67 -25.94 13.82
CA GLY A 431 26.95 -27.17 13.07
C GLY A 431 26.73 -26.98 11.58
N ASP A 432 26.22 -28.03 10.91
CA ASP A 432 26.02 -28.06 9.46
C ASP A 432 24.54 -27.82 9.06
N TYR A 433 23.61 -27.85 10.00
CA TYR A 433 22.17 -27.93 9.72
C TYR A 433 21.35 -26.81 10.29
N ILE A 434 21.87 -25.96 11.18
CA ILE A 434 21.12 -24.92 11.85
C ILE A 434 21.68 -23.55 11.49
N ASP A 435 20.88 -22.74 10.83
CA ASP A 435 21.12 -21.31 10.64
C ASP A 435 20.36 -20.53 11.72
N PHE A 436 21.04 -19.66 12.45
CA PHE A 436 20.45 -18.80 13.46
C PHE A 436 20.53 -17.34 13.04
N TYR A 437 19.46 -16.63 13.27
CA TYR A 437 19.31 -15.19 13.06
C TYR A 437 18.81 -14.55 14.34
N GLY A 438 19.39 -13.45 14.72
CA GLY A 438 18.93 -12.67 15.85
C GLY A 438 19.23 -11.19 15.67
N GLY A 439 18.36 -10.31 16.11
CA GLY A 439 18.58 -8.90 15.84
C GLY A 439 17.66 -7.96 16.58
N ILE A 440 17.89 -6.68 16.30
CA ILE A 440 17.14 -5.55 16.83
C ILE A 440 16.51 -4.77 15.67
N ASP A 441 15.34 -4.23 15.93
CA ASP A 441 14.60 -3.35 15.02
C ASP A 441 14.04 -2.17 15.83
N CYS A 442 14.59 -0.98 15.60
CA CYS A 442 14.19 0.23 16.29
C CYS A 442 13.76 1.28 15.28
N ARG A 443 12.60 1.90 15.48
CA ARG A 443 12.07 2.96 14.64
C ARG A 443 11.50 4.09 15.47
N TYR A 444 11.85 5.31 15.11
CA TYR A 444 11.27 6.54 15.62
C TYR A 444 10.59 7.30 14.49
N TYR A 445 9.39 7.76 14.75
CA TYR A 445 8.57 8.50 13.81
C TYR A 445 8.02 9.76 14.46
N LYS A 446 8.06 10.86 13.74
CA LYS A 446 7.35 12.09 14.03
C LYS A 446 6.58 12.51 12.80
N GLY A 447 5.26 12.53 12.88
CA GLY A 447 4.36 13.10 11.89
C GLY A 447 3.93 14.51 12.29
N THR A 448 4.03 15.48 11.40
CA THR A 448 3.53 16.85 11.62
C THR A 448 2.30 17.06 10.74
N HIS A 449 1.18 17.44 11.37
CA HIS A 449 -0.12 17.57 10.74
C HIS A 449 -0.67 18.98 10.98
N THR A 450 -0.56 19.83 9.97
CA THR A 450 -1.00 21.24 10.04
C THR A 450 -1.91 21.55 8.84
N ASN A 451 -2.98 22.29 9.10
CA ASN A 451 -3.75 22.88 8.02
C ASN A 451 -3.46 24.38 7.95
N GLU A 452 -3.03 24.87 6.81
CA GLU A 452 -2.66 26.26 6.55
C GLU A 452 -3.48 26.83 5.40
N LEU A 453 -4.14 27.97 5.59
CA LEU A 453 -4.94 28.62 4.55
C LEU A 453 -4.08 28.92 3.32
N SER A 454 -4.57 28.52 2.15
CA SER A 454 -3.88 28.72 0.86
C SER A 454 -4.64 29.64 -0.08
N ASP A 455 -5.97 29.73 0.03
CA ASP A 455 -6.78 30.58 -0.80
C ASP A 455 -8.08 30.98 -0.07
N LEU A 456 -8.42 32.25 -0.13
CA LEU A 456 -9.66 32.82 0.43
C LEU A 456 -10.79 32.93 -0.60
N TYR A 457 -10.53 32.61 -1.87
CA TYR A 457 -11.51 32.70 -2.98
C TYR A 457 -12.24 34.04 -3.00
N GLY A 458 -11.47 35.14 -3.07
CA GLY A 458 -12.01 36.50 -3.17
C GLY A 458 -12.47 37.14 -1.86
N GLY A 459 -12.55 36.40 -0.78
CA GLY A 459 -12.91 36.94 0.52
C GLY A 459 -11.80 37.69 1.24
N LYS A 460 -12.13 38.56 2.18
CA LYS A 460 -11.17 39.41 2.88
C LYS A 460 -10.43 38.72 4.01
N TYR A 461 -11.01 37.70 4.62
CA TYR A 461 -10.48 36.88 5.71
C TYR A 461 -11.32 35.63 5.86
N PHE A 462 -10.86 34.68 6.68
CA PHE A 462 -11.62 33.48 7.06
C PHE A 462 -11.81 33.41 8.58
N LEU A 463 -12.99 32.96 9.03
CA LEU A 463 -13.28 32.65 10.42
C LEU A 463 -13.35 31.13 10.59
N ASP A 464 -12.48 30.58 11.45
CA ASP A 464 -12.37 29.15 11.66
C ASP A 464 -13.26 28.67 12.80
N GLU A 465 -14.36 28.00 12.48
CA GLU A 465 -15.29 27.41 13.48
C GLU A 465 -14.61 26.37 14.40
N SER A 466 -13.46 25.83 14.02
CA SER A 466 -12.74 24.87 14.86
C SER A 466 -12.24 25.50 16.16
N ARG A 467 -12.05 26.83 16.17
CA ARG A 467 -11.64 27.57 17.36
C ARG A 467 -12.75 27.64 18.41
N GLU A 468 -14.01 27.54 18.00
CA GLU A 468 -15.16 27.48 18.91
C GLU A 468 -15.24 26.13 19.65
N LYS A 469 -14.60 25.09 19.14
CA LYS A 469 -14.56 23.75 19.71
C LYS A 469 -13.43 23.55 20.72
N VAL A 470 -12.53 24.53 20.86
CA VAL A 470 -11.42 24.47 21.81
C VAL A 470 -11.98 24.55 23.23
N LYS A 471 -11.54 23.61 24.08
CA LYS A 471 -12.05 23.53 25.47
C LYS A 471 -11.21 24.35 26.42
N ALA A 472 -11.87 25.07 27.32
CA ALA A 472 -11.21 25.95 28.30
C ALA A 472 -10.27 25.20 29.28
N VAL A 473 -10.54 23.93 29.54
CA VAL A 473 -9.65 23.05 30.33
C VAL A 473 -8.33 22.77 29.64
N ASN A 474 -8.29 22.86 28.31
CA ASN A 474 -7.09 22.56 27.51
C ASN A 474 -6.36 23.80 27.03
N ASN A 475 -7.03 24.95 26.96
CA ASN A 475 -6.46 26.14 26.37
C ASN A 475 -7.09 27.41 27.02
N ALA A 476 -6.30 28.19 27.65
CA ALA A 476 -6.71 29.42 28.35
C ALA A 476 -7.35 30.47 27.41
N LEU A 477 -7.08 30.42 26.10
CA LEU A 477 -7.68 31.34 25.12
C LEU A 477 -9.07 30.88 24.63
N ALA A 478 -9.51 29.67 24.98
CA ALA A 478 -10.78 29.13 24.54
C ALA A 478 -11.95 30.06 24.87
N GLY A 479 -12.82 30.29 23.89
CA GLY A 479 -14.02 31.14 24.04
C GLY A 479 -13.73 32.64 24.09
N THR A 480 -12.49 33.10 24.11
CA THR A 480 -12.20 34.56 24.06
C THR A 480 -12.52 35.09 22.65
N PRO A 481 -13.11 36.31 22.56
CA PRO A 481 -13.47 36.88 21.25
C PRO A 481 -12.27 37.03 20.31
N GLU A 482 -11.10 37.36 20.83
CA GLU A 482 -9.84 37.53 20.09
C GLU A 482 -9.37 36.21 19.47
N TYR A 483 -9.65 35.10 20.12
CA TYR A 483 -9.29 33.77 19.62
C TYR A 483 -10.36 33.23 18.66
N VAL A 484 -11.61 33.23 19.05
CA VAL A 484 -12.73 32.64 18.28
C VAL A 484 -13.04 33.44 17.02
N LYS A 485 -12.99 34.79 17.10
CA LYS A 485 -13.29 35.69 15.97
C LYS A 485 -12.02 36.19 15.25
N LYS A 486 -10.90 35.49 15.41
CA LYS A 486 -9.66 35.85 14.71
C LYS A 486 -9.89 35.81 13.21
N LYS A 487 -9.63 36.95 12.55
CA LYS A 487 -9.69 37.07 11.09
C LYS A 487 -8.42 36.51 10.48
N LEU A 488 -8.52 35.32 9.90
CA LEU A 488 -7.40 34.57 9.36
C LEU A 488 -7.13 34.96 7.91
N GLN A 489 -5.84 34.96 7.53
CA GLN A 489 -5.30 35.26 6.21
C GLN A 489 -4.64 34.03 5.60
N VAL A 490 -4.30 34.06 4.32
CA VAL A 490 -3.46 33.05 3.67
C VAL A 490 -2.14 32.90 4.46
N GLY A 491 -1.77 31.67 4.77
CA GLY A 491 -0.63 31.33 5.61
C GLY A 491 -1.00 31.10 7.10
N ASP A 492 -2.20 31.50 7.55
CA ASP A 492 -2.63 31.22 8.93
C ASP A 492 -3.11 29.77 9.09
N VAL A 493 -2.87 29.23 10.29
CA VAL A 493 -3.29 27.87 10.67
C VAL A 493 -4.80 27.82 10.95
N VAL A 494 -5.45 26.80 10.40
CA VAL A 494 -6.86 26.48 10.57
C VAL A 494 -7.05 25.01 10.95
N TYR A 495 -8.13 24.70 11.63
CA TYR A 495 -8.60 23.35 11.93
C TYR A 495 -7.71 22.52 12.84
N ARG A 496 -6.41 22.36 12.55
CA ARG A 496 -5.48 21.53 13.34
C ARG A 496 -4.02 21.94 13.16
N ASP A 497 -3.25 21.72 14.20
CA ASP A 497 -1.78 21.78 14.20
C ASP A 497 -1.23 20.90 15.32
N TYR A 498 -0.73 19.71 14.97
CA TYR A 498 -0.17 18.78 15.94
C TYR A 498 0.96 17.94 15.36
N ASP A 499 1.79 17.42 16.25
CA ASP A 499 2.74 16.36 15.96
C ASP A 499 2.25 15.04 16.57
N GLY A 500 2.25 13.98 15.78
CA GLY A 500 2.07 12.61 16.22
C GLY A 500 3.42 11.90 16.30
N TYR A 501 3.65 11.17 17.38
CA TYR A 501 4.89 10.45 17.62
C TYR A 501 4.64 8.96 17.78
N ALA A 502 5.53 8.16 17.20
CA ALA A 502 5.56 6.73 17.41
C ALA A 502 7.01 6.25 17.60
N MET A 503 7.23 5.44 18.61
CA MET A 503 8.50 4.76 18.86
C MET A 503 8.27 3.26 18.91
N SER A 504 9.00 2.50 18.11
CA SER A 504 8.95 1.03 18.13
C SER A 504 10.34 0.49 18.38
N GLU A 505 10.45 -0.38 19.37
CA GLU A 505 11.69 -1.03 19.79
C GLU A 505 11.44 -2.53 19.90
N GLY A 506 12.17 -3.32 19.11
CA GLY A 506 11.95 -4.75 19.06
C GLY A 506 13.21 -5.57 18.99
N VAL A 507 13.11 -6.79 19.46
CA VAL A 507 14.12 -7.85 19.29
C VAL A 507 13.47 -9.05 18.64
N PHE A 508 14.23 -9.77 17.82
CA PHE A 508 13.74 -10.97 17.14
C PHE A 508 14.82 -12.04 17.09
N ALA A 509 14.39 -13.28 17.03
CA ALA A 509 15.25 -14.43 16.82
C ALA A 509 14.55 -15.47 15.95
N GLN A 510 15.33 -16.17 15.14
CA GLN A 510 14.88 -17.29 14.32
C GLN A 510 15.96 -18.34 14.21
N ALA A 511 15.57 -19.62 14.34
CA ALA A 511 16.40 -20.75 14.02
C ALA A 511 15.80 -21.49 12.82
N GLU A 512 16.63 -21.83 11.84
CA GLU A 512 16.26 -22.62 10.66
C GLU A 512 17.06 -23.92 10.65
N TYR A 513 16.37 -25.05 10.60
CA TYR A 513 16.96 -26.37 10.44
C TYR A 513 16.83 -26.82 9.00
N ASN A 514 17.93 -27.21 8.39
CA ASN A 514 17.97 -27.68 7.01
C ASN A 514 18.83 -28.95 6.93
N LYS A 515 18.19 -30.10 6.73
CA LYS A 515 18.86 -31.36 6.53
C LYS A 515 18.09 -32.24 5.56
N ASP A 516 18.79 -32.74 4.51
CA ASP A 516 18.26 -33.63 3.49
C ASP A 516 16.91 -33.12 2.91
N LYS A 517 15.84 -33.82 3.23
CA LYS A 517 14.48 -33.50 2.74
C LYS A 517 13.69 -32.55 3.64
N LEU A 518 14.17 -32.30 4.86
CA LEU A 518 13.46 -31.52 5.85
C LEU A 518 14.07 -30.13 6.03
N SER A 519 13.24 -29.12 5.92
CA SER A 519 13.54 -27.76 6.35
C SER A 519 12.48 -27.33 7.37
N ALA A 520 12.89 -26.73 8.47
CA ALA A 520 11.97 -26.23 9.49
C ALA A 520 12.49 -24.92 10.07
N PHE A 521 11.61 -24.11 10.60
CA PHE A 521 11.99 -22.89 11.32
C PHE A 521 11.13 -22.67 12.55
N LEU A 522 11.70 -21.97 13.51
CA LEU A 522 11.01 -21.38 14.65
C LEU A 522 11.49 -19.95 14.80
N ALA A 523 10.55 -19.01 14.88
CA ALA A 523 10.82 -17.58 15.00
C ALA A 523 9.99 -16.95 16.11
N GLY A 524 10.56 -15.96 16.77
CA GLY A 524 9.89 -15.16 17.77
C GLY A 524 10.38 -13.72 17.76
N SER A 525 9.53 -12.81 18.14
CA SER A 525 9.86 -11.40 18.39
C SER A 525 9.06 -10.84 19.54
N ILE A 526 9.61 -9.82 20.17
CA ILE A 526 8.91 -8.97 21.15
C ILE A 526 9.26 -7.52 20.84
N SER A 527 8.28 -6.64 20.94
CA SER A 527 8.47 -5.21 20.70
C SER A 527 7.59 -4.37 21.63
N ASN A 528 8.06 -3.18 21.94
CA ASN A 528 7.26 -2.12 22.53
C ASN A 528 6.92 -1.09 21.44
N THR A 529 5.67 -0.63 21.39
CA THR A 529 5.25 0.51 20.56
C THR A 529 4.66 1.57 21.47
N GLY A 530 5.30 2.72 21.53
CA GLY A 530 4.85 3.88 22.28
C GLY A 530 4.29 4.95 21.36
N TYR A 531 3.19 5.58 21.77
CA TYR A 531 2.56 6.69 21.05
C TYR A 531 2.34 7.87 21.96
N TRP A 532 2.56 9.10 21.46
CA TRP A 532 2.20 10.35 22.11
C TRP A 532 1.95 11.45 21.08
N ARG A 533 1.32 12.56 21.51
CA ARG A 533 0.99 13.74 20.69
C ARG A 533 1.50 15.02 21.34
N TYR A 534 1.74 16.00 20.51
CA TYR A 534 1.97 17.38 20.89
C TYR A 534 1.09 18.30 20.03
N ASP A 535 0.09 18.94 20.63
CA ASP A 535 -0.92 19.74 19.94
C ASP A 535 -0.70 21.24 20.21
N ARG A 536 -0.78 22.07 19.16
CA ARG A 536 -0.57 23.52 19.21
C ARG A 536 -1.85 24.30 18.86
N PHE A 537 -2.93 23.63 18.51
CA PHE A 537 -4.18 24.27 18.12
C PHE A 537 -5.26 24.15 19.20
N TYR A 538 -5.56 22.95 19.64
CA TYR A 538 -6.60 22.71 20.65
C TYR A 538 -6.09 22.88 22.09
N TYR A 539 -4.78 22.89 22.28
CA TYR A 539 -4.14 22.92 23.59
C TYR A 539 -3.18 24.12 23.69
N ASP A 540 -3.10 24.75 24.84
CA ASP A 540 -2.04 25.69 25.13
C ASP A 540 -0.73 24.97 25.49
N LYS A 541 0.36 25.71 25.61
CA LYS A 541 1.69 25.14 25.81
C LYS A 541 1.80 24.23 27.05
N GLN A 542 0.99 24.46 28.08
CA GLN A 542 1.04 23.67 29.32
C GLN A 542 0.35 22.32 29.17
N HIS A 543 -0.62 22.20 28.26
CA HIS A 543 -1.43 21.02 28.05
C HIS A 543 -1.16 20.35 26.71
N ALA A 544 -0.18 20.88 25.93
CA ALA A 544 0.06 20.47 24.54
C ALA A 544 0.48 19.00 24.41
N GLU A 545 1.21 18.46 25.38
CA GLU A 545 1.71 17.07 25.32
C GLU A 545 0.71 16.08 25.93
N SER A 546 0.45 15.02 25.23
CA SER A 546 -0.41 13.93 25.69
C SER A 546 0.36 12.99 26.63
N GLU A 547 -0.36 12.12 27.30
CA GLU A 547 0.24 10.92 27.88
C GLU A 547 0.89 10.05 26.80
N THR A 548 1.94 9.31 27.18
CA THR A 548 2.53 8.28 26.35
C THR A 548 1.86 6.94 26.65
N VAL A 549 1.27 6.32 25.63
CA VAL A 549 0.69 4.98 25.75
C VAL A 549 1.61 3.95 25.11
N ASN A 550 1.82 2.83 25.79
CA ASN A 550 2.74 1.78 25.37
C ASN A 550 1.99 0.45 25.21
N PHE A 551 2.35 -0.27 24.13
CA PHE A 551 1.78 -1.56 23.78
C PHE A 551 2.89 -2.57 23.56
N ILE A 552 2.92 -3.63 24.35
CA ILE A 552 3.87 -4.74 24.15
C ILE A 552 3.27 -5.72 23.14
N GLY A 553 3.94 -5.82 21.99
CA GLY A 553 3.62 -6.78 20.95
C GLY A 553 4.58 -7.96 20.95
N TYR A 554 4.13 -9.09 20.41
CA TYR A 554 4.98 -10.26 20.22
C TYR A 554 4.50 -11.12 19.07
N THR A 555 5.43 -11.89 18.50
CA THR A 555 5.15 -12.84 17.44
C THR A 555 5.82 -14.17 17.78
N VAL A 556 5.11 -15.26 17.57
CA VAL A 556 5.66 -16.62 17.61
C VAL A 556 5.16 -17.33 16.37
N LYS A 557 6.08 -17.85 15.56
CA LYS A 557 5.72 -18.59 14.35
C LYS A 557 6.72 -19.71 14.08
N GLY A 558 6.23 -20.78 13.48
CA GLY A 558 7.05 -21.89 13.08
C GLY A 558 6.43 -22.65 11.92
N GLY A 559 7.27 -23.43 11.26
CA GLY A 559 6.80 -24.22 10.14
C GLY A 559 7.86 -25.21 9.66
N ALA A 560 7.42 -26.13 8.83
CA ALA A 560 8.30 -27.11 8.22
C ALA A 560 7.89 -27.39 6.77
N ASN A 561 8.90 -27.65 5.95
CA ASN A 561 8.74 -28.15 4.60
C ASN A 561 9.42 -29.50 4.49
N TYR A 562 8.77 -30.46 3.84
CA TYR A 562 9.31 -31.76 3.56
C TYR A 562 9.28 -32.05 2.05
N ASN A 563 10.45 -32.25 1.46
CA ASN A 563 10.62 -32.65 0.07
C ASN A 563 10.41 -34.16 -0.04
N LEU A 564 9.21 -34.59 -0.47
CA LEU A 564 8.88 -36.01 -0.67
C LEU A 564 9.87 -36.66 -1.63
N ASN A 565 10.12 -35.95 -2.74
CA ASN A 565 11.12 -36.29 -3.74
C ASN A 565 11.54 -35.02 -4.52
N GLU A 566 12.24 -35.14 -5.62
CA GLU A 566 12.67 -34.00 -6.45
C GLU A 566 11.52 -33.19 -7.07
N TYR A 567 10.31 -33.79 -7.23
CA TYR A 567 9.15 -33.16 -7.85
C TYR A 567 8.14 -32.63 -6.82
N HIS A 568 8.01 -33.25 -5.67
CA HIS A 568 6.92 -33.01 -4.73
C HIS A 568 7.44 -32.49 -3.38
N ASN A 569 6.79 -31.51 -2.84
CA ASN A 569 6.99 -31.07 -1.47
C ASN A 569 5.67 -30.70 -0.80
N VAL A 570 5.65 -30.80 0.51
CA VAL A 570 4.57 -30.36 1.37
C VAL A 570 5.11 -29.45 2.45
N PHE A 571 4.32 -28.46 2.87
CA PHE A 571 4.68 -27.63 4.01
C PHE A 571 3.48 -27.32 4.90
N ALA A 572 3.80 -26.99 6.15
CA ALA A 572 2.84 -26.42 7.10
C ALA A 572 3.53 -25.30 7.87
N ASN A 573 2.75 -24.28 8.21
CA ASN A 573 3.17 -23.25 9.15
C ASN A 573 2.03 -22.84 10.06
N VAL A 574 2.39 -22.31 11.22
CA VAL A 574 1.46 -21.79 12.23
C VAL A 574 2.12 -20.60 12.92
N GLY A 575 1.31 -19.65 13.31
CA GLY A 575 1.81 -18.52 14.08
C GLY A 575 0.73 -17.76 14.81
N TYR A 576 1.19 -17.03 15.79
CA TYR A 576 0.40 -16.13 16.60
C TYR A 576 1.11 -14.77 16.70
N ILE A 577 0.35 -13.70 16.45
CA ILE A 577 0.83 -12.32 16.49
C ILE A 577 -0.05 -11.54 17.46
N SER A 578 0.57 -10.76 18.34
CA SER A 578 -0.05 -9.68 19.10
C SER A 578 0.63 -8.38 18.73
N ARG A 579 -0.11 -7.42 18.19
CA ARG A 579 0.43 -6.12 17.74
C ARG A 579 -0.33 -4.96 18.36
N ALA A 580 0.35 -3.83 18.51
CA ALA A 580 -0.25 -2.58 18.92
C ALA A 580 -1.40 -2.16 17.97
N PRO A 581 -2.48 -1.56 18.49
CA PRO A 581 -3.45 -0.87 17.64
C PRO A 581 -2.77 0.32 16.97
N PHE A 582 -3.35 0.83 15.87
CA PHE A 582 -2.79 2.02 15.21
C PHE A 582 -2.95 3.26 16.10
N PHE A 583 -2.07 4.24 15.88
CA PHE A 583 -2.16 5.56 16.50
C PHE A 583 -3.53 6.20 16.22
N SER A 584 -3.90 6.29 14.93
CA SER A 584 -5.18 6.85 14.50
C SER A 584 -6.30 5.83 14.60
N GLY A 585 -7.35 6.13 15.35
CA GLY A 585 -8.53 5.29 15.51
C GLY A 585 -8.35 4.10 16.47
N GLY A 586 -7.16 3.91 17.03
CA GLY A 586 -6.85 2.86 18.01
C GLY A 586 -6.38 3.42 19.34
N ALA A 587 -5.17 3.95 19.40
CA ALA A 587 -4.57 4.47 20.62
C ALA A 587 -5.16 5.81 21.08
N PHE A 588 -5.55 6.68 20.13
CA PHE A 588 -6.22 7.95 20.41
C PHE A 588 -7.67 7.93 19.94
N LEU A 589 -8.58 8.54 20.72
CA LEU A 589 -10.00 8.65 20.39
C LEU A 589 -10.24 9.53 19.14
N GLN A 590 -9.62 10.71 19.11
CA GLN A 590 -9.76 11.70 18.04
C GLN A 590 -8.39 12.27 17.68
N SER A 591 -7.53 11.45 17.08
CA SER A 591 -6.10 11.76 16.86
C SER A 591 -5.83 13.08 16.12
N ALA A 592 -6.78 13.61 15.35
CA ALA A 592 -6.63 14.88 14.64
C ALA A 592 -6.82 16.12 15.52
N THR A 593 -7.57 16.01 16.62
CA THR A 593 -8.07 17.18 17.37
C THR A 593 -7.99 17.03 18.89
N SER A 594 -7.57 15.88 19.40
CA SER A 594 -7.57 15.61 20.84
C SER A 594 -6.36 14.80 21.28
N ASN A 595 -5.82 15.13 22.46
CA ASN A 595 -4.81 14.36 23.17
C ASN A 595 -5.41 13.19 23.98
N ALA A 596 -6.74 13.06 23.99
CA ALA A 596 -7.40 11.99 24.73
C ALA A 596 -7.07 10.61 24.14
N THR A 597 -6.49 9.76 24.99
CA THR A 597 -6.19 8.38 24.65
C THR A 597 -7.46 7.53 24.72
N ASN A 598 -7.47 6.42 23.99
CA ASN A 598 -8.57 5.47 24.05
C ASN A 598 -8.40 4.55 25.25
N PRO A 599 -9.26 4.62 26.30
CA PRO A 599 -9.14 3.80 27.49
C PRO A 599 -9.40 2.31 27.22
N ASP A 600 -10.08 1.98 26.13
CA ASP A 600 -10.42 0.62 25.72
C ASP A 600 -9.39 0.02 24.75
N ALA A 601 -8.29 0.73 24.44
CA ALA A 601 -7.30 0.28 23.48
C ALA A 601 -6.62 -1.01 23.92
N VAL A 602 -6.64 -2.01 23.05
CA VAL A 602 -5.99 -3.31 23.25
C VAL A 602 -5.21 -3.71 22.01
N ASN A 603 -4.26 -4.63 22.18
CA ASN A 603 -3.56 -5.24 21.05
C ASN A 603 -4.52 -6.06 20.18
N GLU A 604 -4.37 -5.92 18.89
CA GLU A 604 -4.94 -6.86 17.93
C GLU A 604 -4.17 -8.19 17.98
N LYS A 605 -4.88 -9.31 17.84
CA LYS A 605 -4.30 -10.65 17.90
C LYS A 605 -4.66 -11.43 16.66
N ILE A 606 -3.70 -12.14 16.12
CA ILE A 606 -3.87 -12.89 14.89
C ILE A 606 -3.33 -14.31 15.10
N PHE A 607 -4.18 -15.29 14.87
CA PHE A 607 -3.79 -16.69 14.75
C PHE A 607 -3.87 -17.10 13.30
N SER A 608 -2.85 -17.77 12.78
CA SER A 608 -2.87 -18.24 11.39
C SER A 608 -2.23 -19.63 11.27
N PHE A 609 -2.82 -20.44 10.40
CA PHE A 609 -2.34 -21.76 10.04
C PHE A 609 -2.44 -21.96 8.54
N GLU A 610 -1.40 -22.57 7.94
CA GLU A 610 -1.34 -22.84 6.50
C GLU A 610 -0.80 -24.24 6.21
N LEU A 611 -1.35 -24.84 5.15
CA LEU A 611 -0.83 -26.07 4.52
C LEU A 611 -0.56 -25.79 3.04
N GLY A 612 0.55 -26.27 2.55
CA GLY A 612 0.92 -26.12 1.16
C GLY A 612 1.44 -27.42 0.54
N TYR A 613 1.20 -27.54 -0.77
CA TYR A 613 1.73 -28.60 -1.61
C TYR A 613 2.33 -27.99 -2.87
N GLY A 614 3.55 -28.36 -3.20
CA GLY A 614 4.25 -27.96 -4.39
C GLY A 614 4.56 -29.14 -5.31
N PHE A 615 4.31 -28.96 -6.60
CA PHE A 615 4.74 -29.86 -7.66
C PHE A 615 5.65 -29.12 -8.63
N ARG A 616 6.77 -29.73 -9.02
CA ARG A 616 7.71 -29.15 -9.97
C ARG A 616 8.24 -30.19 -10.92
N SER A 617 8.14 -29.91 -12.19
CA SER A 617 8.79 -30.65 -13.26
C SER A 617 9.34 -29.68 -14.32
N PRO A 618 10.15 -30.12 -15.29
CA PRO A 618 10.62 -29.22 -16.34
C PRO A 618 9.52 -28.58 -17.20
N TYR A 619 8.32 -29.16 -17.19
CA TYR A 619 7.20 -28.74 -18.05
C TYR A 619 6.04 -28.13 -17.27
N PHE A 620 5.96 -28.36 -15.94
CA PHE A 620 4.85 -27.94 -15.13
C PHE A 620 5.26 -27.71 -13.69
N THR A 621 4.89 -26.54 -13.17
CA THR A 621 5.05 -26.17 -11.76
C THR A 621 3.70 -25.76 -11.22
N ALA A 622 3.31 -26.24 -10.06
CA ALA A 622 2.08 -25.84 -9.38
C ALA A 622 2.27 -25.75 -7.87
N ASN A 623 1.59 -24.81 -7.24
CA ASN A 623 1.51 -24.65 -5.80
C ASN A 623 0.05 -24.58 -5.39
N LEU A 624 -0.32 -25.40 -4.42
CA LEU A 624 -1.63 -25.41 -3.78
C LEU A 624 -1.47 -25.03 -2.32
N ASN A 625 -2.21 -24.03 -1.85
CA ASN A 625 -2.18 -23.57 -0.47
C ASN A 625 -3.60 -23.55 0.11
N VAL A 626 -3.72 -23.97 1.36
CA VAL A 626 -4.93 -23.84 2.18
C VAL A 626 -4.57 -23.04 3.41
N TYR A 627 -5.35 -22.03 3.72
CA TYR A 627 -5.08 -21.16 4.86
C TYR A 627 -6.32 -20.93 5.72
N HIS A 628 -6.05 -20.68 7.01
CA HIS A 628 -7.04 -20.25 7.99
C HIS A 628 -6.40 -19.21 8.90
N THR A 629 -6.97 -18.01 8.96
CA THR A 629 -6.52 -16.91 9.80
C THR A 629 -7.69 -16.37 10.60
N GLN A 630 -7.51 -16.26 11.90
CA GLN A 630 -8.43 -15.57 12.81
C GLN A 630 -7.78 -14.27 13.26
N TRP A 631 -8.54 -13.19 13.17
CA TRP A 631 -8.16 -11.86 13.60
C TRP A 631 -9.07 -11.42 14.71
N PHE A 632 -8.51 -11.11 15.85
CA PHE A 632 -9.21 -10.73 17.07
C PHE A 632 -8.89 -9.29 17.46
N ASP A 633 -9.86 -8.65 18.11
CA ASP A 633 -9.70 -7.34 18.72
C ASP A 633 -9.32 -6.20 17.75
N LYS A 634 -9.73 -6.31 16.47
CA LYS A 634 -9.59 -5.18 15.56
C LYS A 634 -10.39 -3.99 16.08
N THR A 635 -9.82 -2.79 16.01
CA THR A 635 -10.52 -1.55 16.35
C THR A 635 -11.29 -0.99 15.16
N ASN A 636 -12.54 -0.60 15.38
CA ASN A 636 -13.35 0.22 14.45
C ASN A 636 -13.74 1.52 15.13
N ALA A 637 -13.33 2.64 14.52
CA ALA A 637 -13.65 3.97 15.04
C ALA A 637 -14.78 4.63 14.25
N ALA A 638 -15.71 5.24 14.97
CA ALA A 638 -16.77 6.05 14.38
C ALA A 638 -17.14 7.20 15.32
N SER A 639 -17.88 8.20 14.83
CA SER A 639 -18.27 9.34 15.65
C SER A 639 -19.62 9.91 15.26
N VAL A 640 -20.26 10.56 16.25
CA VAL A 640 -21.51 11.30 16.10
C VAL A 640 -21.26 12.73 16.56
N ASN A 641 -21.78 13.72 15.84
CA ASN A 641 -21.68 15.11 16.26
C ASN A 641 -22.58 15.35 17.49
N ILE A 642 -22.04 16.08 18.45
CA ILE A 642 -22.84 16.63 19.55
C ILE A 642 -23.16 18.06 19.17
N GLU A 643 -24.46 18.39 19.11
CA GLU A 643 -24.97 19.69 18.69
C GLU A 643 -25.61 20.43 19.85
N ASP A 644 -25.49 21.77 19.84
CA ASP A 644 -26.22 22.65 20.77
C ASP A 644 -27.72 22.79 20.37
N GLU A 645 -28.47 23.55 21.12
CA GLU A 645 -29.90 23.83 20.85
C GLU A 645 -30.15 24.55 19.52
N LYS A 646 -29.11 25.16 18.94
CA LYS A 646 -29.16 25.84 17.63
C LYS A 646 -28.69 25.00 16.48
N GLY A 647 -28.30 23.72 16.73
CA GLY A 647 -27.79 22.82 15.73
C GLY A 647 -26.31 23.05 15.37
N ASN A 648 -25.55 23.82 16.17
CA ASN A 648 -24.14 23.98 15.97
C ASN A 648 -23.38 22.79 16.58
N GLN A 649 -22.41 22.26 15.87
CA GLN A 649 -21.56 21.21 16.42
C GLN A 649 -20.63 21.77 17.50
N VAL A 650 -20.82 21.33 18.74
CA VAL A 650 -20.02 21.75 19.90
C VAL A 650 -18.98 20.73 20.35
N ASP A 651 -19.18 19.44 19.99
CA ASP A 651 -18.24 18.37 20.28
C ASP A 651 -18.51 17.15 19.36
N ARG A 652 -17.82 16.02 19.63
CA ARG A 652 -18.05 14.71 19.04
C ARG A 652 -18.11 13.63 20.11
N ALA A 653 -19.13 12.79 20.02
CA ALA A 653 -19.16 11.50 20.70
C ALA A 653 -18.42 10.49 19.81
N THR A 654 -17.29 9.99 20.26
CA THR A 654 -16.45 9.04 19.52
C THR A 654 -16.53 7.68 20.15
N ILE A 655 -16.64 6.66 19.33
CA ILE A 655 -16.62 5.25 19.69
C ILE A 655 -15.47 4.56 18.96
N ASN A 656 -14.51 4.03 19.70
CA ASN A 656 -13.42 3.19 19.17
C ASN A 656 -13.70 1.75 19.64
N MET A 657 -14.52 1.07 18.84
CA MET A 657 -15.02 -0.26 19.18
C MET A 657 -13.93 -1.30 19.04
N GLN A 658 -13.63 -2.00 20.12
CA GLN A 658 -12.73 -3.14 20.16
C GLN A 658 -13.51 -4.46 19.98
N GLY A 659 -12.77 -5.56 19.78
CA GLY A 659 -13.38 -6.89 19.65
C GLY A 659 -14.07 -7.13 18.32
N VAL A 660 -13.72 -6.39 17.28
CA VAL A 660 -14.16 -6.66 15.91
C VAL A 660 -13.33 -7.81 15.35
N ASP A 661 -13.87 -9.02 15.41
CA ASP A 661 -13.17 -10.23 14.99
C ASP A 661 -13.53 -10.62 13.57
N ALA A 662 -12.58 -11.28 12.89
CA ALA A 662 -12.80 -11.79 11.54
C ALA A 662 -12.11 -13.14 11.32
N THR A 663 -12.71 -13.96 10.46
CA THR A 663 -12.15 -15.22 10.00
C THR A 663 -11.87 -15.12 8.50
N HIS A 664 -10.63 -15.35 8.12
CA HIS A 664 -10.17 -15.37 6.74
C HIS A 664 -9.62 -16.75 6.41
N GLN A 665 -10.31 -17.49 5.54
CA GLN A 665 -9.88 -18.82 5.13
C GLN A 665 -10.06 -19.00 3.61
N GLY A 666 -9.31 -19.91 3.02
CA GLY A 666 -9.43 -20.14 1.58
C GLY A 666 -8.43 -21.12 1.03
N ILE A 667 -8.53 -21.29 -0.29
CA ILE A 667 -7.71 -22.18 -1.11
C ILE A 667 -7.13 -21.35 -2.24
N GLU A 668 -5.85 -21.52 -2.51
CA GLU A 668 -5.10 -20.85 -3.57
C GLU A 668 -4.34 -21.86 -4.39
N LEU A 669 -4.40 -21.71 -5.70
CA LEU A 669 -3.63 -22.49 -6.67
C LEU A 669 -2.93 -21.52 -7.61
N ASP A 670 -1.66 -21.73 -7.85
CA ASP A 670 -0.94 -21.12 -8.97
C ASP A 670 -0.17 -22.18 -9.75
N PHE A 671 0.00 -21.97 -11.06
CA PHE A 671 0.74 -22.88 -11.90
C PHE A 671 1.41 -22.17 -13.08
N VAL A 672 2.51 -22.76 -13.54
CA VAL A 672 3.17 -22.44 -14.81
C VAL A 672 3.35 -23.72 -15.60
N ALA A 673 2.85 -23.74 -16.84
CA ALA A 673 3.01 -24.86 -17.78
C ALA A 673 3.85 -24.41 -18.98
N ARG A 674 4.77 -25.25 -19.40
CA ARG A 674 5.66 -25.05 -20.56
C ARG A 674 5.50 -26.21 -21.53
N PRO A 675 4.31 -26.32 -22.19
CA PRO A 675 4.04 -27.46 -23.09
C PRO A 675 4.99 -27.46 -24.28
N PHE A 676 5.46 -26.30 -24.68
CA PHE A 676 6.41 -26.11 -25.78
C PHE A 676 7.48 -25.09 -25.38
N ARG A 677 8.66 -25.15 -25.97
CA ARG A 677 9.78 -24.20 -25.73
C ARG A 677 9.42 -22.74 -26.08
N TRP A 678 8.42 -22.55 -26.94
CA TRP A 678 7.96 -21.24 -27.38
C TRP A 678 6.73 -20.73 -26.62
N LEU A 679 6.11 -21.54 -25.75
CA LEU A 679 4.86 -21.19 -25.06
C LEU A 679 4.97 -21.43 -23.56
N ASP A 680 4.82 -20.36 -22.79
CA ASP A 680 4.63 -20.39 -21.35
C ASP A 680 3.16 -20.04 -21.04
N ILE A 681 2.48 -20.87 -20.25
CA ILE A 681 1.12 -20.66 -19.77
C ILE A 681 1.19 -20.54 -18.26
N ASN A 682 0.64 -19.47 -17.71
CA ASN A 682 0.54 -19.29 -16.28
C ASN A 682 -0.92 -19.09 -15.86
N GLY A 683 -1.27 -19.56 -14.71
CA GLY A 683 -2.61 -19.36 -14.16
C GLY A 683 -2.61 -19.34 -12.65
N MET A 684 -3.65 -18.73 -12.12
CA MET A 684 -3.95 -18.80 -10.69
C MET A 684 -5.45 -18.90 -10.46
N PHE A 685 -5.79 -19.47 -9.32
CA PHE A 685 -7.15 -19.50 -8.81
C PHE A 685 -7.10 -19.32 -7.30
N SER A 686 -7.96 -18.44 -6.76
CA SER A 686 -8.10 -18.23 -5.33
C SER A 686 -9.59 -18.13 -4.98
N ILE A 687 -9.99 -18.88 -3.97
CA ILE A 687 -11.32 -18.79 -3.40
C ILE A 687 -11.19 -18.57 -1.89
N GLY A 688 -11.63 -17.42 -1.43
CA GLY A 688 -11.69 -17.04 -0.03
C GLY A 688 -13.10 -17.18 0.54
N ASN A 689 -13.17 -17.31 1.84
CA ASN A 689 -14.37 -17.15 2.64
C ASN A 689 -14.01 -16.28 3.85
N TRP A 690 -14.18 -14.97 3.66
CA TRP A 690 -13.79 -13.97 4.64
C TRP A 690 -15.04 -13.37 5.26
N ARG A 691 -15.15 -13.48 6.61
CA ARG A 691 -16.30 -13.04 7.36
C ARG A 691 -15.90 -12.39 8.67
N TRP A 692 -16.65 -11.40 9.07
CA TRP A 692 -16.70 -10.96 10.46
C TRP A 692 -17.32 -12.06 11.32
N SER A 693 -16.92 -12.14 12.60
CA SER A 693 -17.27 -13.29 13.45
C SER A 693 -17.50 -12.89 14.91
N SER A 694 -17.94 -11.66 15.17
CA SER A 694 -18.18 -11.17 16.52
C SER A 694 -19.35 -10.19 16.59
N THR A 695 -19.83 -9.96 17.82
CA THR A 695 -20.78 -8.91 18.16
C THR A 695 -20.12 -7.94 19.16
N PRO A 696 -19.16 -7.11 18.71
CA PRO A 696 -18.43 -6.19 19.58
C PRO A 696 -19.37 -5.12 20.14
N LYS A 697 -19.00 -4.61 21.33
CA LYS A 697 -19.67 -3.50 21.98
C LYS A 697 -18.65 -2.41 22.25
N GLY A 698 -18.97 -1.19 21.84
CA GLY A 698 -18.15 -0.02 22.11
C GLY A 698 -18.88 1.03 22.92
N TYR A 699 -18.13 1.94 23.52
CA TYR A 699 -18.61 3.00 24.38
C TYR A 699 -18.27 4.38 23.80
N PHE A 700 -19.13 5.37 24.07
CA PHE A 700 -18.93 6.73 23.60
C PHE A 700 -18.16 7.58 24.59
N TYR A 701 -17.19 8.31 24.06
CA TYR A 701 -16.38 9.29 24.79
C TYR A 701 -16.44 10.65 24.07
N ASN A 702 -16.38 11.75 24.83
CA ASN A 702 -16.23 13.10 24.27
C ASN A 702 -14.78 13.39 23.83
N SER A 703 -14.51 14.60 23.32
CA SER A 703 -13.16 15.00 22.90
C SER A 703 -12.16 15.14 24.05
N LEU A 704 -12.60 15.11 25.30
CA LEU A 704 -11.75 15.10 26.52
C LEU A 704 -11.47 13.68 27.03
N GLY A 705 -12.02 12.64 26.40
CA GLY A 705 -11.92 11.26 26.85
C GLY A 705 -12.85 10.91 28.01
N GLN A 706 -13.83 11.77 28.29
CA GLN A 706 -14.81 11.51 29.34
C GLN A 706 -15.94 10.62 28.79
N PRO A 707 -16.41 9.64 29.57
CA PRO A 707 -17.52 8.77 29.17
C PRO A 707 -18.82 9.56 29.05
N LEU A 708 -19.64 9.19 28.07
CA LEU A 708 -20.92 9.82 27.78
C LEU A 708 -22.07 8.89 28.13
N ALA A 709 -23.14 9.45 28.70
CA ALA A 709 -24.47 8.85 28.78
C ALA A 709 -25.38 9.42 27.66
N TYR A 710 -26.50 8.74 27.41
CA TYR A 710 -27.49 9.22 26.44
C TYR A 710 -28.86 9.29 27.09
N GLU A 711 -29.34 10.53 27.31
CA GLU A 711 -30.59 10.83 28.01
C GLU A 711 -31.44 11.81 27.21
N ASN A 712 -32.72 11.53 27.12
CA ASN A 712 -33.70 12.40 26.45
C ASN A 712 -33.28 12.80 25.01
N GLY A 713 -32.61 11.88 24.29
CA GLY A 713 -32.17 12.13 22.93
C GLY A 713 -30.86 12.94 22.79
N LYS A 714 -30.14 13.19 23.90
CA LYS A 714 -28.90 13.97 23.94
C LYS A 714 -27.78 13.21 24.65
N PHE A 715 -26.54 13.47 24.23
CA PHE A 715 -25.35 13.02 24.97
C PHE A 715 -25.13 13.96 26.18
N VAL A 716 -24.88 13.35 27.33
CA VAL A 716 -24.53 14.01 28.60
C VAL A 716 -23.32 13.30 29.22
N GLU A 717 -22.61 13.95 30.13
CA GLU A 717 -21.51 13.28 30.84
C GLU A 717 -22.03 12.13 31.69
N ALA A 718 -21.38 10.96 31.63
CA ALA A 718 -21.69 9.83 32.46
C ALA A 718 -21.05 9.98 33.87
N THR A 719 -21.69 9.39 34.88
CA THR A 719 -21.24 9.52 36.29
C THR A 719 -20.01 8.66 36.63
N GLY A 720 -19.53 7.84 35.68
CA GLY A 720 -18.31 7.05 35.81
C GLY A 720 -18.04 6.21 34.58
N ILE A 721 -16.78 5.79 34.41
CA ILE A 721 -16.31 5.10 33.18
C ILE A 721 -17.10 3.80 32.91
N MET A 722 -17.50 3.06 33.93
CA MET A 722 -18.28 1.84 33.81
C MET A 722 -19.68 1.99 34.38
N ALA A 723 -20.20 3.22 34.43
CA ALA A 723 -21.54 3.46 34.94
C ALA A 723 -22.60 2.75 34.05
N PRO A 724 -23.71 2.28 34.64
CA PRO A 724 -24.80 1.62 33.89
C PRO A 724 -25.41 2.50 32.80
N ASP A 725 -25.24 3.82 32.90
CA ASP A 725 -25.73 4.83 31.98
C ASP A 725 -24.75 5.16 30.84
N HIS A 726 -23.55 4.56 30.81
CA HIS A 726 -22.56 4.79 29.75
C HIS A 726 -23.10 4.38 28.39
N ALA A 727 -23.24 5.37 27.50
CA ALA A 727 -23.78 5.19 26.17
C ALA A 727 -22.90 4.25 25.34
N SER A 728 -23.52 3.30 24.69
CA SER A 728 -22.82 2.24 23.94
C SER A 728 -23.59 1.86 22.67
N VAL A 729 -22.92 1.19 21.78
CA VAL A 729 -23.52 0.47 20.64
C VAL A 729 -22.86 -0.90 20.53
N ALA A 730 -23.67 -1.94 20.37
CA ALA A 730 -23.19 -3.25 19.94
C ALA A 730 -23.40 -3.40 18.42
N LEU A 731 -22.45 -3.99 17.72
CA LEU A 731 -22.57 -4.33 16.29
C LEU A 731 -22.65 -5.84 16.14
N ASP A 732 -23.77 -6.36 15.68
CA ASP A 732 -23.87 -7.75 15.30
C ASP A 732 -23.34 -7.94 13.88
N LEU A 733 -22.10 -8.41 13.79
CA LEU A 733 -21.37 -8.64 12.55
C LEU A 733 -21.18 -10.13 12.25
N ASP A 734 -21.70 -11.04 13.11
CA ASP A 734 -21.43 -12.46 12.95
C ASP A 734 -21.92 -12.99 11.59
N GLY A 735 -21.01 -13.59 10.83
CA GLY A 735 -21.27 -14.10 9.50
C GLY A 735 -21.30 -13.07 8.36
N VAL A 736 -21.21 -11.77 8.64
CA VAL A 736 -21.17 -10.69 7.63
C VAL A 736 -19.92 -10.80 6.78
N ARG A 737 -20.07 -10.65 5.44
CA ARG A 737 -18.95 -10.73 4.51
C ARG A 737 -17.99 -9.56 4.69
N VAL A 738 -16.69 -9.85 4.65
CA VAL A 738 -15.66 -8.81 4.53
C VAL A 738 -15.72 -8.23 3.12
N GLY A 739 -15.88 -6.92 3.02
CA GLY A 739 -15.99 -6.18 1.77
C GLY A 739 -14.68 -5.54 1.30
N GLY A 740 -14.76 -4.83 0.16
CA GLY A 740 -13.65 -4.09 -0.43
C GLY A 740 -12.60 -4.96 -1.13
N SER A 741 -12.87 -6.25 -1.32
CA SER A 741 -11.96 -7.18 -1.99
C SER A 741 -12.70 -8.37 -2.57
N ALA A 742 -12.32 -8.79 -3.79
CA ALA A 742 -12.91 -9.97 -4.43
C ALA A 742 -12.48 -11.25 -3.71
N GLN A 743 -13.45 -12.00 -3.19
CA GLN A 743 -13.22 -13.27 -2.49
C GLN A 743 -12.95 -14.44 -3.45
N THR A 744 -13.16 -14.26 -4.76
CA THR A 744 -12.76 -15.19 -5.79
C THR A 744 -11.98 -14.43 -6.86
N THR A 745 -10.75 -14.85 -7.10
CA THR A 745 -9.92 -14.34 -8.19
C THR A 745 -9.38 -15.51 -9.01
N ALA A 746 -9.31 -15.33 -10.32
CA ALA A 746 -8.65 -16.28 -11.19
C ALA A 746 -7.90 -15.53 -12.28
N SER A 747 -6.83 -16.09 -12.78
CA SER A 747 -6.16 -15.56 -13.97
C SER A 747 -5.64 -16.68 -14.84
N LEU A 748 -5.62 -16.40 -16.15
CA LEU A 748 -4.97 -17.26 -17.13
C LEU A 748 -4.17 -16.36 -18.07
N GLY A 749 -2.88 -16.66 -18.19
CA GLY A 749 -1.95 -15.94 -19.05
C GLY A 749 -1.23 -16.90 -20.00
N ALA A 750 -0.85 -16.41 -21.15
CA ALA A 750 0.00 -17.11 -22.10
C ALA A 750 1.04 -16.16 -22.68
N THR A 751 2.29 -16.59 -22.74
CA THR A 751 3.38 -15.85 -23.38
C THR A 751 4.00 -16.71 -24.45
N ALA A 752 3.85 -16.27 -25.71
CA ALA A 752 4.41 -16.92 -26.88
C ALA A 752 5.73 -16.25 -27.29
N LYS A 753 6.80 -17.03 -27.37
CA LYS A 753 8.11 -16.65 -27.89
C LYS A 753 8.12 -16.96 -29.40
N ILE A 754 7.51 -16.06 -30.20
CA ILE A 754 7.29 -16.23 -31.65
C ILE A 754 8.64 -16.39 -32.37
N SER A 755 9.64 -15.64 -31.91
CA SER A 755 11.02 -15.75 -32.38
C SER A 755 12.00 -15.39 -31.26
N LYS A 756 13.31 -15.40 -31.53
CA LYS A 756 14.32 -14.87 -30.59
C LYS A 756 14.14 -13.38 -30.30
N ALA A 757 13.49 -12.66 -31.22
CA ALA A 757 13.29 -11.23 -31.12
C ALA A 757 11.88 -10.86 -30.61
N LEU A 758 10.84 -11.59 -30.99
CA LEU A 758 9.43 -11.24 -30.72
C LEU A 758 8.80 -12.14 -29.67
N ARG A 759 8.26 -11.52 -28.64
CA ARG A 759 7.42 -12.14 -27.61
C ARG A 759 6.05 -11.46 -27.59
N VAL A 760 5.00 -12.25 -27.42
CA VAL A 760 3.62 -11.75 -27.28
C VAL A 760 2.99 -12.42 -26.07
N GLY A 761 2.38 -11.64 -25.20
CA GLY A 761 1.71 -12.11 -24.01
C GLY A 761 0.25 -11.68 -23.98
N PHE A 762 -0.61 -12.56 -23.50
CA PHE A 762 -2.02 -12.30 -23.24
C PHE A 762 -2.33 -12.78 -21.82
N ASP A 763 -3.00 -11.96 -21.04
CA ASP A 763 -3.40 -12.26 -19.66
C ASP A 763 -4.85 -11.86 -19.45
N CYS A 764 -5.62 -12.70 -18.78
CA CYS A 764 -7.01 -12.40 -18.41
C CYS A 764 -7.21 -12.69 -16.93
N VAL A 765 -7.76 -11.73 -16.20
CA VAL A 765 -8.06 -11.84 -14.76
C VAL A 765 -9.55 -11.77 -14.56
N PHE A 766 -10.06 -12.66 -13.72
CA PHE A 766 -11.47 -12.71 -13.30
C PHE A 766 -11.60 -12.31 -11.84
N TYR A 767 -12.62 -11.51 -11.56
CA TYR A 767 -13.03 -11.10 -10.23
C TYR A 767 -14.46 -11.53 -9.96
N GLY A 768 -14.66 -12.28 -8.90
CA GLY A 768 -15.99 -12.74 -8.48
C GLY A 768 -16.15 -12.67 -6.96
N ARG A 769 -17.39 -12.71 -6.50
CA ARG A 769 -17.72 -12.59 -5.08
C ARG A 769 -17.03 -11.38 -4.44
N ASN A 770 -17.01 -10.26 -5.17
CA ASN A 770 -16.57 -8.97 -4.66
C ASN A 770 -17.75 -8.34 -3.91
N TYR A 771 -17.53 -7.95 -2.66
CA TYR A 771 -18.54 -7.31 -1.83
C TYR A 771 -18.14 -5.85 -1.61
N SER A 772 -19.13 -4.95 -1.60
CA SER A 772 -18.91 -3.54 -1.26
C SER A 772 -18.34 -3.40 0.16
N ASP A 773 -17.56 -2.36 0.39
CA ASP A 773 -17.00 -2.10 1.72
C ASP A 773 -18.08 -1.53 2.63
N TRP A 774 -18.28 -2.07 3.81
CA TRP A 774 -19.25 -1.53 4.75
C TRP A 774 -18.62 -0.43 5.61
N ALA A 775 -19.44 0.53 5.98
CA ALA A 775 -19.06 1.61 6.88
C ALA A 775 -20.19 1.84 7.90
N ILE A 776 -19.82 2.16 9.12
CA ILE A 776 -20.78 2.56 10.15
C ILE A 776 -21.16 4.02 9.89
N GLU A 777 -22.42 4.27 9.61
CA GLU A 777 -22.94 5.61 9.42
C GLU A 777 -23.26 6.28 10.76
N SER A 778 -23.00 7.59 10.87
CA SER A 778 -23.33 8.35 12.09
C SER A 778 -24.84 8.28 12.44
N SER A 779 -25.70 8.23 11.43
CA SER A 779 -27.15 8.04 11.61
C SER A 779 -27.49 6.72 12.27
N ASP A 780 -26.80 5.64 11.84
CA ASP A 780 -27.05 4.30 12.38
C ASP A 780 -26.60 4.20 13.84
N LEU A 781 -25.47 4.84 14.17
CA LEU A 781 -25.00 4.94 15.55
C LEU A 781 -26.03 5.69 16.41
N THR A 782 -26.48 6.86 15.97
CA THR A 782 -27.41 7.69 16.73
C THR A 782 -28.74 6.95 16.99
N TYR A 783 -29.26 6.24 15.98
CA TYR A 783 -30.49 5.49 16.11
C TYR A 783 -30.38 4.27 17.01
N ASN A 784 -29.19 3.68 17.13
CA ASN A 784 -28.90 2.45 17.86
C ASN A 784 -28.16 2.68 19.19
N ILE A 785 -28.11 3.90 19.72
CA ILE A 785 -27.50 4.13 21.05
C ILE A 785 -28.20 3.26 22.11
N ASN A 786 -27.41 2.55 22.89
CA ASN A 786 -27.81 1.56 23.89
C ASN A 786 -28.58 0.34 23.30
N LYS A 787 -28.39 0.08 22.00
CA LYS A 787 -28.98 -1.07 21.31
C LYS A 787 -27.92 -1.85 20.54
N THR A 788 -28.36 -2.95 19.92
CA THR A 788 -27.57 -3.70 18.96
C THR A 788 -27.96 -3.32 17.54
N LEU A 789 -27.00 -2.83 16.75
CA LEU A 789 -27.14 -2.67 15.31
C LEU A 789 -26.81 -4.00 14.65
N VAL A 790 -27.78 -4.62 14.01
CA VAL A 790 -27.59 -5.83 13.19
C VAL A 790 -27.18 -5.39 11.79
N TYR A 791 -26.10 -5.95 11.29
CA TYR A 791 -25.57 -5.65 9.97
C TYR A 791 -25.69 -6.87 9.06
N ASP A 792 -26.24 -6.68 7.87
CA ASP A 792 -26.32 -7.73 6.85
C ASP A 792 -25.07 -7.75 5.95
N SER A 793 -24.91 -8.83 5.19
CA SER A 793 -23.80 -8.92 4.23
C SER A 793 -23.91 -7.83 3.17
N PRO A 794 -22.79 -7.13 2.88
CA PRO A 794 -22.77 -6.04 1.91
C PRO A 794 -23.20 -6.47 0.51
N TRP A 795 -23.60 -5.50 -0.29
CA TRP A 795 -23.92 -5.71 -1.69
C TRP A 795 -22.81 -6.46 -2.43
N ARG A 796 -23.19 -7.50 -3.14
CA ARG A 796 -22.29 -8.25 -4.01
C ARG A 796 -22.17 -7.57 -5.35
N ILE A 797 -21.01 -7.00 -5.63
CA ILE A 797 -20.65 -6.36 -6.89
C ILE A 797 -20.67 -7.40 -8.03
N PRO A 798 -21.19 -7.08 -9.23
CA PRO A 798 -21.16 -7.97 -10.38
C PRO A 798 -19.74 -8.48 -10.70
N SER A 799 -19.64 -9.74 -11.08
CA SER A 799 -18.38 -10.34 -11.49
C SER A 799 -17.86 -9.71 -12.78
N ALA A 800 -16.55 -9.61 -12.90
CA ALA A 800 -15.90 -9.02 -14.06
C ALA A 800 -14.68 -9.82 -14.50
N TYR A 801 -14.30 -9.66 -15.77
CA TYR A 801 -13.03 -10.12 -16.30
C TYR A 801 -12.32 -8.98 -17.02
N VAL A 802 -11.01 -8.92 -16.91
CA VAL A 802 -10.17 -7.90 -17.54
C VAL A 802 -9.01 -8.59 -18.22
N CYS A 803 -8.85 -8.35 -19.52
CA CYS A 803 -7.81 -9.00 -20.31
C CYS A 803 -6.83 -7.97 -20.86
N ASP A 804 -5.54 -8.29 -20.80
CA ASP A 804 -4.45 -7.45 -21.25
C ASP A 804 -3.65 -8.14 -22.36
N LEU A 805 -3.09 -7.35 -23.27
CA LEU A 805 -2.20 -7.82 -24.33
C LEU A 805 -0.88 -7.05 -24.24
N ASN A 806 0.23 -7.76 -24.33
CA ASN A 806 1.54 -7.15 -24.42
C ASN A 806 2.40 -7.80 -25.53
N ALA A 807 3.31 -7.00 -26.09
CA ALA A 807 4.29 -7.49 -27.04
C ALA A 807 5.63 -6.78 -26.83
N SER A 808 6.74 -7.50 -27.04
CA SER A 808 8.07 -6.93 -27.03
C SER A 808 8.89 -7.43 -28.20
N TYR A 809 9.58 -6.51 -28.88
CA TYR A 809 10.44 -6.79 -30.02
C TYR A 809 11.86 -6.28 -29.76
N ARG A 810 12.84 -7.18 -29.84
CA ARG A 810 14.27 -6.91 -29.62
C ARG A 810 14.99 -6.80 -30.96
N PHE A 811 15.76 -5.74 -31.14
CA PHE A 811 16.52 -5.47 -32.38
C PHE A 811 17.77 -4.65 -32.07
N LYS A 812 18.51 -4.25 -33.10
CA LYS A 812 19.68 -3.37 -32.95
C LYS A 812 19.54 -2.13 -33.80
N ILE A 813 19.95 -0.99 -33.25
CA ILE A 813 20.05 0.27 -33.95
C ILE A 813 21.54 0.71 -33.87
N GLY A 814 22.26 0.74 -35.00
CA GLY A 814 23.68 1.19 -35.01
C GLY A 814 24.57 0.42 -34.02
N GLY A 815 24.29 -0.85 -33.73
CA GLY A 815 25.04 -1.65 -32.78
C GLY A 815 24.51 -1.63 -31.34
N VAL A 816 23.64 -0.68 -30.98
CA VAL A 816 22.97 -0.59 -29.68
C VAL A 816 21.77 -1.55 -29.63
N ASN A 817 21.62 -2.28 -28.52
CA ASN A 817 20.47 -3.15 -28.32
C ASN A 817 19.22 -2.33 -27.99
N ALA A 818 18.17 -2.53 -28.79
CA ALA A 818 16.89 -1.83 -28.64
C ALA A 818 15.76 -2.82 -28.33
N ILE A 819 14.81 -2.38 -27.52
CA ILE A 819 13.57 -3.09 -27.20
C ILE A 819 12.40 -2.15 -27.43
N LEU A 820 11.51 -2.53 -28.36
CA LEU A 820 10.22 -1.88 -28.55
C LEU A 820 9.16 -2.73 -27.84
N SER A 821 8.44 -2.14 -26.90
CA SER A 821 7.40 -2.84 -26.13
C SER A 821 6.07 -2.09 -26.23
N GLY A 822 4.98 -2.82 -26.35
CA GLY A 822 3.62 -2.30 -26.33
C GLY A 822 2.77 -3.06 -25.34
N VAL A 823 1.91 -2.35 -24.63
CA VAL A 823 0.93 -2.93 -23.69
C VAL A 823 -0.43 -2.31 -23.96
N VAL A 824 -1.46 -3.15 -24.02
CA VAL A 824 -2.87 -2.73 -24.03
C VAL A 824 -3.53 -3.35 -22.82
N ASN A 825 -3.92 -2.53 -21.86
CA ASN A 825 -4.67 -2.97 -20.69
C ASN A 825 -6.17 -2.88 -20.97
N ASN A 826 -6.95 -3.78 -20.40
CA ASN A 826 -8.38 -3.93 -20.64
C ASN A 826 -8.69 -3.94 -22.15
N LEU A 827 -8.12 -4.91 -22.86
CA LEU A 827 -8.16 -5.06 -24.31
C LEU A 827 -9.60 -4.99 -24.88
N PHE A 828 -10.57 -5.54 -24.16
CA PHE A 828 -11.96 -5.61 -24.60
C PHE A 828 -12.81 -4.41 -24.14
N ASP A 829 -12.16 -3.40 -23.50
CA ASP A 829 -12.83 -2.20 -22.95
C ASP A 829 -13.99 -2.55 -22.00
N GLN A 830 -13.77 -3.57 -21.17
CA GLN A 830 -14.80 -4.05 -20.24
C GLN A 830 -15.09 -3.01 -19.18
N GLU A 831 -16.33 -2.58 -19.08
CA GLU A 831 -16.81 -1.76 -17.96
C GLU A 831 -17.08 -2.66 -16.75
N TYR A 832 -16.50 -2.30 -15.59
CA TYR A 832 -16.67 -3.04 -14.35
C TYR A 832 -16.52 -2.15 -13.14
N ILE A 833 -17.23 -2.49 -12.08
CA ILE A 833 -17.13 -1.80 -10.79
C ILE A 833 -15.94 -2.40 -10.03
N SER A 834 -14.99 -1.55 -9.67
CA SER A 834 -13.80 -1.92 -8.90
C SER A 834 -13.99 -1.75 -7.39
N ASP A 835 -14.68 -0.68 -6.99
CA ASP A 835 -14.90 -0.32 -5.60
C ASP A 835 -16.34 0.18 -5.41
N ALA A 836 -16.90 -0.10 -4.23
CA ALA A 836 -18.19 0.43 -3.80
C ALA A 836 -18.26 0.46 -2.27
N THR A 837 -19.00 1.42 -1.74
CA THR A 837 -19.42 1.46 -0.34
C THR A 837 -20.86 0.95 -0.24
N ASP A 838 -21.12 0.12 0.75
CA ASP A 838 -22.42 -0.48 0.97
C ASP A 838 -23.47 0.59 1.37
N GLY A 839 -24.69 0.39 0.97
CA GLY A 839 -25.80 1.26 1.29
C GLY A 839 -26.78 0.64 2.29
N SER A 840 -27.77 1.40 2.70
CA SER A 840 -28.73 1.03 3.75
C SER A 840 -29.54 -0.25 3.48
N ASN A 841 -29.71 -0.62 2.20
CA ASN A 841 -30.47 -1.81 1.80
C ASN A 841 -29.57 -2.98 1.37
N HIS A 842 -28.24 -2.82 1.46
CA HIS A 842 -27.26 -3.81 1.03
C HIS A 842 -27.42 -4.25 -0.45
N ASP A 843 -27.82 -3.27 -1.31
CA ASP A 843 -28.09 -3.49 -2.72
C ASP A 843 -27.45 -2.42 -3.63
N TRP A 844 -27.53 -2.65 -4.95
CA TRP A 844 -26.99 -1.74 -5.95
C TRP A 844 -27.70 -0.38 -5.99
N GLN A 845 -28.93 -0.26 -5.49
CA GLN A 845 -29.75 0.97 -5.55
C GLN A 845 -29.31 1.96 -4.47
N THR A 846 -28.89 1.46 -3.33
CA THR A 846 -28.46 2.25 -2.18
C THR A 846 -26.94 2.33 -2.04
N ALA A 847 -26.19 1.45 -2.71
CA ALA A 847 -24.73 1.51 -2.73
C ALA A 847 -24.23 2.83 -3.31
N TYR A 848 -23.16 3.35 -2.74
CA TYR A 848 -22.56 4.62 -3.12
C TYR A 848 -21.03 4.50 -3.14
N GLY A 849 -20.31 5.62 -3.38
CA GLY A 849 -18.87 5.57 -3.48
C GLY A 849 -18.39 4.58 -4.55
N ILE A 850 -19.19 4.41 -5.62
CA ILE A 850 -18.93 3.45 -6.67
C ILE A 850 -17.87 4.02 -7.61
N PHE A 851 -16.82 3.25 -7.84
CA PHE A 851 -15.81 3.53 -8.85
C PHE A 851 -15.74 2.40 -9.85
N TYR A 852 -15.55 2.78 -11.11
CA TYR A 852 -15.33 1.86 -12.20
C TYR A 852 -13.84 1.72 -12.50
N GLY A 853 -13.42 0.54 -12.88
CA GLY A 853 -12.09 0.31 -13.42
C GLY A 853 -11.87 1.10 -14.71
N PHE A 854 -10.59 1.32 -15.08
CA PHE A 854 -10.29 2.00 -16.33
C PHE A 854 -10.75 1.17 -17.54
N GLY A 855 -11.27 1.85 -18.56
CA GLY A 855 -11.43 1.28 -19.87
C GLY A 855 -10.09 0.95 -20.52
N ARG A 856 -10.10 0.73 -21.83
CA ARG A 856 -8.88 0.39 -22.56
C ARG A 856 -7.84 1.49 -22.47
N THR A 857 -6.62 1.12 -22.04
CA THR A 857 -5.44 1.97 -22.05
C THR A 857 -4.31 1.31 -22.78
N TYR A 858 -3.40 2.08 -23.37
CA TYR A 858 -2.28 1.57 -24.13
C TYR A 858 -0.99 2.34 -23.82
N ASN A 859 0.12 1.66 -24.04
CA ASN A 859 1.46 2.21 -23.84
C ASN A 859 2.40 1.64 -24.92
N LEU A 860 3.25 2.49 -25.45
CA LEU A 860 4.34 2.10 -26.35
C LEU A 860 5.65 2.63 -25.78
N LYS A 861 6.66 1.78 -25.62
CA LYS A 861 7.96 2.09 -25.03
C LYS A 861 9.11 1.66 -25.94
N LEU A 862 10.06 2.55 -26.17
CA LEU A 862 11.35 2.24 -26.77
C LEU A 862 12.43 2.34 -25.69
N LYS A 863 13.24 1.28 -25.54
CA LYS A 863 14.39 1.22 -24.63
C LYS A 863 15.66 0.90 -25.40
N LEU A 864 16.70 1.69 -25.19
CA LEU A 864 18.04 1.51 -25.73
C LEU A 864 18.98 1.08 -24.60
N ASN A 865 19.74 -0.01 -24.80
CA ASN A 865 20.70 -0.53 -23.81
C ASN A 865 22.10 -0.45 -24.37
N PHE A 866 23.06 0.14 -23.63
CA PHE A 866 24.44 0.37 -24.02
C PHE A 866 25.46 -0.05 -22.95
#